data_c2397271aae11f48df88254f530b6700
#
_entry.id   c2397271aae11f48df88254f530b6700
#
_cell.length_a   1.000
_cell.length_b   1.000
_cell.length_c   1.000
_cell.angle_alpha   90.00
_cell.angle_beta   90.00
_cell.angle_gamma   90.00
#
_symmetry.space_group_name_H-M   'P 1'
#
loop_
_entity.id
_entity.type
_entity.pdbx_description
1 polymer ?
#
loop_
_entity_poly.entity_id
_entity_poly.type
_entity_poly.pdbx_seq_one_letter_code
_entity_poly.pdbx_strand_id
1 'polypeptide(L)'
;MKKWKIILYSSLLLIVLGFVGYAAIIFGGRLIVDDEQFFLDATTTIETKDGKVIGRLYNENRTLTTLDEIPEHVQDAFIAIEDRRFYDHEGVDFRSVFRAVYKDILAMQKVEGASTITQQLVKNLFLNHEKTWLRKTKEVMAAVYLEQTLSKDRILELYLNEIYFGHGVYGIATAADYYFSKDVTELSIEEGALLAGLVKAPNGYSPINHPEKAINRRNTVLYAMNDVGAISSKQRNKAEKQELDIQVNKWNPEPWWSDYTDFVMKEAAQEHHLSLEELQQGGYRLVVNVDADAQKIAHEQFQNDTYFPGSTKDVQGAFTMMDHKTGEIVSVIGARDFTFGELNRATISRQPGSTFKPLAVYGPALMMKEKYHPYTLIPDQKRTYDGYTAKNYDDQYDGVVSIYDAVIYSKNAPAVWLLNEIGIVNSKKYLKKLHLPIKDEGLAIALGGLSTGVTPAALMEGYTSFAQQGNVVKAHSIHQIMDQQGHKLFQAKLETEKVFSPQVAWNMTEMLQQTVKSGTATAGSFEKALAGKTGSTQHPQVKGKVKDAWFAGYTPKYALALWMGYDQTDKKHYLSGGSAYPTKLAKAILTKLDQQEPLADSFVKPEEVAALPKPIVLPEIKHVRANYAFGSLALFRGKITWQGSDDERVIYRIYREEEGIDKRIGEVEGKTEFTVEDALLNAKEYYVVPYDPLTKTEGAPSETVTLSW
;
A
#
# COMPACT_ATOMS: atom_id res chain seq x y z
N MET A 1 22.13 -82.66 -29.57
CA MET A 1 22.80 -81.75 -28.64
C MET A 1 23.10 -80.38 -29.26
N LYS A 2 23.60 -80.18 -30.47
CA LYS A 2 23.90 -78.84 -31.06
C LYS A 2 22.68 -77.93 -31.21
N LYS A 3 21.52 -78.42 -31.66
CA LYS A 3 20.29 -77.61 -31.88
C LYS A 3 19.74 -77.03 -30.54
N TRP A 4 19.75 -77.76 -29.45
CA TRP A 4 19.30 -77.31 -28.14
C TRP A 4 20.20 -76.20 -27.57
N LYS A 5 21.52 -76.28 -27.76
CA LYS A 5 22.45 -75.23 -27.35
C LYS A 5 22.24 -73.98 -28.16
N ILE A 6 21.93 -74.01 -29.45
CA ILE A 6 21.62 -72.87 -30.28
C ILE A 6 20.34 -72.17 -29.80
N ILE A 7 19.28 -72.95 -29.54
CA ILE A 7 18.02 -72.43 -28.99
C ILE A 7 18.24 -71.77 -27.65
N LEU A 8 19.03 -72.41 -26.74
CA LEU A 8 19.34 -71.83 -25.40
C LEU A 8 20.14 -70.51 -25.52
N TYR A 9 21.18 -70.50 -26.38
CA TYR A 9 21.96 -69.21 -26.57
C TYR A 9 21.15 -68.12 -27.26
N SER A 10 20.27 -68.49 -28.22
CA SER A 10 19.38 -67.48 -28.84
C SER A 10 18.34 -66.94 -27.86
N SER A 11 17.78 -67.81 -26.99
CA SER A 11 16.87 -67.38 -25.94
C SER A 11 17.58 -66.46 -24.86
N LEU A 12 18.79 -66.86 -24.48
CA LEU A 12 19.59 -66.10 -23.56
C LEU A 12 19.97 -64.70 -24.14
N LEU A 13 20.37 -64.71 -25.45
CA LEU A 13 20.65 -63.45 -26.16
C LEU A 13 19.43 -62.56 -26.25
N LEU A 14 18.24 -63.08 -26.52
CA LEU A 14 17.00 -62.30 -26.53
C LEU A 14 16.64 -61.76 -25.17
N ILE A 15 16.86 -62.51 -24.08
CA ILE A 15 16.67 -62.04 -22.70
C ILE A 15 17.64 -60.90 -22.38
N VAL A 16 18.91 -61.06 -22.73
CA VAL A 16 19.93 -60.02 -22.50
C VAL A 16 19.62 -58.77 -23.32
N LEU A 17 19.24 -58.88 -24.59
CA LEU A 17 18.83 -57.74 -25.43
C LEU A 17 17.56 -57.08 -24.89
N GLY A 18 16.59 -57.85 -24.37
CA GLY A 18 15.40 -57.33 -23.71
C GLY A 18 15.76 -56.53 -22.44
N PHE A 19 16.68 -57.07 -21.63
CA PHE A 19 17.14 -56.39 -20.41
C PHE A 19 17.92 -55.08 -20.71
N VAL A 20 18.82 -55.13 -21.71
CA VAL A 20 19.56 -53.95 -22.18
C VAL A 20 18.61 -52.91 -22.78
N GLY A 21 17.61 -53.34 -23.56
CA GLY A 21 16.58 -52.45 -24.10
C GLY A 21 15.74 -51.78 -23.00
N TYR A 22 15.34 -52.54 -21.99
CA TYR A 22 14.58 -52.04 -20.85
C TYR A 22 15.42 -51.04 -20.00
N ALA A 23 16.68 -51.38 -19.73
CA ALA A 23 17.60 -50.47 -19.03
C ALA A 23 17.84 -49.17 -19.81
N ALA A 24 17.95 -49.25 -21.15
CA ALA A 24 18.06 -48.09 -22.03
C ALA A 24 16.80 -47.19 -22.01
N ILE A 25 15.61 -47.80 -21.92
CA ILE A 25 14.33 -47.05 -21.77
C ILE A 25 14.32 -46.30 -20.47
N ILE A 26 14.66 -46.92 -19.35
CA ILE A 26 14.67 -46.28 -18.02
C ILE A 26 15.73 -45.18 -17.95
N PHE A 27 16.96 -45.46 -18.39
CA PHE A 27 18.03 -44.49 -18.40
C PHE A 27 17.70 -43.27 -19.29
N GLY A 28 17.14 -43.53 -20.47
CA GLY A 28 16.68 -42.44 -21.35
C GLY A 28 15.51 -41.64 -20.77
N GLY A 29 14.59 -42.31 -20.05
CA GLY A 29 13.50 -41.66 -19.33
C GLY A 29 14.00 -40.71 -18.25
N ARG A 30 14.98 -41.15 -17.46
CA ARG A 30 15.63 -40.31 -16.43
C ARG A 30 16.29 -39.05 -16.98
N LEU A 31 16.80 -39.08 -18.22
CA LEU A 31 17.40 -37.90 -18.86
C LEU A 31 16.38 -36.91 -19.40
N ILE A 32 15.12 -37.28 -19.48
CA ILE A 32 14.02 -36.46 -20.01
C ILE A 32 13.21 -35.83 -18.89
N VAL A 33 13.01 -36.59 -17.80
CA VAL A 33 12.22 -36.15 -16.66
C VAL A 33 13.06 -35.24 -15.78
N ASP A 34 12.54 -34.05 -15.52
CA ASP A 34 13.09 -33.07 -14.60
C ASP A 34 12.18 -33.01 -13.37
N ASP A 35 12.71 -33.40 -12.21
CA ASP A 35 11.94 -33.47 -10.96
C ASP A 35 11.41 -32.09 -10.51
N GLU A 36 12.04 -31.01 -10.93
CA GLU A 36 11.58 -29.64 -10.64
C GLU A 36 10.24 -29.33 -11.30
N GLN A 37 9.92 -29.94 -12.44
CA GLN A 37 8.65 -29.76 -13.17
C GLN A 37 7.46 -30.51 -12.54
N PHE A 38 7.67 -31.30 -11.47
CA PHE A 38 6.57 -31.83 -10.67
C PHE A 38 5.96 -30.78 -9.71
N PHE A 39 6.64 -29.67 -9.53
CA PHE A 39 6.09 -28.49 -8.85
C PHE A 39 5.40 -27.63 -9.91
N LEU A 40 4.10 -27.88 -10.09
CA LEU A 40 3.32 -27.13 -11.07
C LEU A 40 3.18 -25.68 -10.67
N ASP A 41 3.29 -24.78 -11.64
CA ASP A 41 2.95 -23.38 -11.45
C ASP A 41 1.50 -23.26 -10.95
N ALA A 42 1.30 -22.47 -9.92
CA ALA A 42 -0.01 -22.21 -9.35
C ALA A 42 -0.31 -20.73 -9.23
N THR A 43 -1.58 -20.38 -9.26
CA THR A 43 -2.06 -19.00 -9.13
C THR A 43 -1.82 -18.49 -7.71
N THR A 44 -1.05 -17.42 -7.59
CA THR A 44 -0.97 -16.65 -6.33
C THR A 44 -2.22 -15.79 -6.18
N THR A 45 -2.83 -15.82 -5.00
CA THR A 45 -3.95 -14.96 -4.63
C THR A 45 -3.53 -13.83 -3.72
N ILE A 46 -4.14 -12.66 -3.92
CA ILE A 46 -4.08 -11.53 -2.99
C ILE A 46 -5.47 -11.42 -2.38
N GLU A 47 -5.56 -11.54 -1.06
CA GLU A 47 -6.81 -11.68 -0.34
C GLU A 47 -6.92 -10.69 0.81
N THR A 48 -8.10 -10.18 1.06
CA THR A 48 -8.42 -9.44 2.27
C THR A 48 -8.42 -10.36 3.51
N LYS A 49 -8.40 -9.80 4.71
CA LYS A 49 -8.43 -10.59 5.97
C LYS A 49 -9.68 -11.45 6.12
N ASP A 50 -10.78 -11.07 5.50
CA ASP A 50 -12.05 -11.83 5.46
C ASP A 50 -12.12 -12.85 4.30
N GLY A 51 -11.02 -13.03 3.56
CA GLY A 51 -10.85 -14.06 2.53
C GLY A 51 -11.35 -13.67 1.14
N LYS A 52 -11.72 -12.41 0.90
CA LYS A 52 -12.11 -11.96 -0.45
C LYS A 52 -10.88 -11.83 -1.33
N VAL A 53 -10.83 -12.55 -2.45
CA VAL A 53 -9.78 -12.42 -3.45
C VAL A 53 -9.93 -11.09 -4.20
N ILE A 54 -8.86 -10.28 -4.18
CA ILE A 54 -8.78 -8.96 -4.82
C ILE A 54 -7.73 -8.90 -5.92
N GLY A 55 -6.84 -9.92 -6.00
CA GLY A 55 -5.82 -10.06 -7.02
C GLY A 55 -5.50 -11.52 -7.30
N ARG A 56 -5.16 -11.83 -8.55
CA ARG A 56 -4.64 -13.14 -8.98
C ARG A 56 -3.43 -12.93 -9.88
N LEU A 57 -2.35 -13.66 -9.60
CA LEU A 57 -1.10 -13.63 -10.37
C LEU A 57 -0.77 -15.03 -10.85
N TYR A 58 -0.60 -15.20 -12.14
CA TYR A 58 -0.33 -16.51 -12.75
C TYR A 58 0.28 -16.39 -14.14
N ASN A 59 1.07 -17.37 -14.53
CA ASN A 59 1.41 -17.67 -15.91
C ASN A 59 0.31 -18.53 -16.54
N GLU A 60 -0.11 -19.56 -15.78
CA GLU A 60 -1.24 -20.45 -16.10
C GLU A 60 -2.24 -20.38 -14.95
N ASN A 61 -3.50 -20.05 -15.26
CA ASN A 61 -4.54 -19.97 -14.22
C ASN A 61 -4.83 -21.38 -13.68
N ARG A 62 -4.18 -21.72 -12.59
CA ARG A 62 -4.22 -23.05 -11.96
C ARG A 62 -4.32 -22.94 -10.45
N THR A 63 -5.35 -23.57 -9.91
CA THR A 63 -5.49 -23.87 -8.49
C THR A 63 -5.19 -25.33 -8.27
N LEU A 64 -4.20 -25.66 -7.45
CA LEU A 64 -3.85 -27.03 -7.13
C LEU A 64 -4.86 -27.63 -6.16
N THR A 65 -5.10 -28.94 -6.32
CA THR A 65 -5.94 -29.76 -5.44
C THR A 65 -5.30 -31.14 -5.24
N THR A 66 -5.51 -31.75 -4.09
CA THR A 66 -5.07 -33.15 -3.85
C THR A 66 -6.04 -34.13 -4.44
N LEU A 67 -5.57 -35.37 -4.72
CA LEU A 67 -6.43 -36.39 -5.30
C LEU A 67 -7.62 -36.74 -4.40
N ASP A 68 -7.43 -36.68 -3.07
CA ASP A 68 -8.47 -36.97 -2.07
C ASP A 68 -9.61 -35.96 -2.07
N GLU A 69 -9.35 -34.71 -2.52
CA GLU A 69 -10.37 -33.66 -2.67
C GLU A 69 -11.22 -33.85 -3.94
N ILE A 70 -10.72 -34.59 -4.92
CA ILE A 70 -11.44 -34.86 -6.18
C ILE A 70 -12.37 -36.05 -5.98
N PRO A 71 -13.71 -35.91 -6.16
CA PRO A 71 -14.64 -37.02 -5.99
C PRO A 71 -14.27 -38.24 -6.88
N GLU A 72 -14.37 -39.45 -6.33
CA GLU A 72 -13.99 -40.70 -7.02
C GLU A 72 -14.66 -40.85 -8.40
N HIS A 73 -15.94 -40.53 -8.52
CA HIS A 73 -16.66 -40.57 -9.79
C HIS A 73 -16.12 -39.57 -10.84
N VAL A 74 -15.45 -38.50 -10.41
CA VAL A 74 -14.79 -37.56 -11.31
C VAL A 74 -13.46 -38.13 -11.78
N GLN A 75 -12.64 -38.69 -10.88
CA GLN A 75 -11.41 -39.41 -11.24
C GLN A 75 -11.72 -40.52 -12.24
N ASP A 76 -12.76 -41.33 -11.98
CA ASP A 76 -13.24 -42.42 -12.84
C ASP A 76 -13.66 -41.94 -14.24
N ALA A 77 -14.23 -40.73 -14.35
CA ALA A 77 -14.61 -40.20 -15.66
C ALA A 77 -13.40 -40.01 -16.58
N PHE A 78 -12.27 -39.48 -16.03
CA PHE A 78 -11.02 -39.33 -16.79
C PHE A 78 -10.38 -40.69 -17.11
N ILE A 79 -10.32 -41.59 -16.13
CA ILE A 79 -9.79 -42.95 -16.33
C ILE A 79 -10.60 -43.71 -17.39
N ALA A 80 -11.94 -43.69 -17.29
CA ALA A 80 -12.82 -44.41 -18.20
C ALA A 80 -12.71 -43.95 -19.66
N ILE A 81 -12.48 -42.65 -19.90
CA ILE A 81 -12.45 -42.12 -21.27
C ILE A 81 -11.04 -42.05 -21.86
N GLU A 82 -10.00 -41.78 -21.05
CA GLU A 82 -8.64 -41.55 -21.50
C GLU A 82 -7.77 -42.81 -21.37
N ASP A 83 -7.94 -43.62 -20.28
CA ASP A 83 -7.05 -44.75 -19.98
C ASP A 83 -7.72 -45.79 -19.07
N ARG A 84 -8.63 -46.60 -19.64
CA ARG A 84 -9.47 -47.59 -18.91
C ARG A 84 -8.71 -48.56 -18.03
N ARG A 85 -7.43 -48.76 -18.29
CA ARG A 85 -6.58 -49.73 -17.59
C ARG A 85 -5.42 -49.04 -16.88
N PHE A 86 -5.62 -47.79 -16.50
CA PHE A 86 -4.60 -46.93 -15.88
C PHE A 86 -3.87 -47.66 -14.74
N TYR A 87 -4.58 -48.34 -13.87
CA TYR A 87 -4.01 -49.04 -12.72
C TYR A 87 -3.37 -50.41 -13.09
N ASP A 88 -3.53 -50.92 -14.32
CA ASP A 88 -3.09 -52.27 -14.74
C ASP A 88 -1.79 -52.29 -15.55
N HIS A 89 -1.27 -51.13 -15.97
CA HIS A 89 -0.07 -51.06 -16.81
C HIS A 89 1.02 -50.14 -16.16
N GLU A 90 2.24 -50.23 -16.65
CA GLU A 90 3.40 -49.46 -16.21
C GLU A 90 3.79 -48.42 -17.27
N GLY A 91 3.00 -47.37 -17.45
CA GLY A 91 3.26 -46.23 -18.33
C GLY A 91 2.76 -46.40 -19.77
N VAL A 92 2.73 -47.61 -20.30
CA VAL A 92 2.27 -47.91 -21.65
C VAL A 92 1.28 -49.08 -21.64
N ASP A 93 0.09 -48.90 -22.17
CA ASP A 93 -0.88 -49.98 -22.37
C ASP A 93 -0.70 -50.66 -23.71
N PHE A 94 0.16 -51.66 -23.77
CA PHE A 94 0.42 -52.42 -25.00
C PHE A 94 -0.85 -53.11 -25.57
N ARG A 95 -1.80 -53.53 -24.73
CA ARG A 95 -3.06 -54.13 -25.20
C ARG A 95 -3.92 -53.12 -25.94
N SER A 96 -4.00 -51.88 -25.40
CA SER A 96 -4.72 -50.79 -26.05
C SER A 96 -4.02 -50.33 -27.34
N VAL A 97 -2.68 -50.31 -27.37
CA VAL A 97 -1.90 -50.02 -28.58
C VAL A 97 -2.21 -51.04 -29.68
N PHE A 98 -2.15 -52.39 -29.39
CA PHE A 98 -2.47 -53.41 -30.35
C PHE A 98 -3.92 -53.33 -30.83
N ARG A 99 -4.88 -53.09 -29.93
CA ARG A 99 -6.30 -52.90 -30.27
C ARG A 99 -6.50 -51.69 -31.19
N ALA A 100 -5.87 -50.57 -30.91
CA ALA A 100 -5.98 -49.36 -31.72
C ALA A 100 -5.39 -49.58 -33.12
N VAL A 101 -4.18 -50.19 -33.23
CA VAL A 101 -3.57 -50.50 -34.51
C VAL A 101 -4.46 -51.46 -35.34
N TYR A 102 -5.03 -52.46 -34.71
CA TYR A 102 -5.94 -53.38 -35.39
C TYR A 102 -7.20 -52.66 -35.94
N LYS A 103 -7.82 -51.78 -35.12
CA LYS A 103 -8.99 -50.99 -35.53
C LYS A 103 -8.66 -49.97 -36.64
N ASP A 104 -7.53 -49.31 -36.53
CA ASP A 104 -7.06 -48.30 -37.52
C ASP A 104 -6.79 -48.96 -38.88
N ILE A 105 -6.22 -50.17 -38.89
CA ILE A 105 -6.02 -50.99 -40.11
C ILE A 105 -7.37 -51.39 -40.72
N LEU A 106 -8.32 -51.88 -39.91
CA LEU A 106 -9.65 -52.26 -40.41
C LEU A 106 -10.45 -51.09 -40.96
N ALA A 107 -10.33 -49.91 -40.31
CA ALA A 107 -11.04 -48.69 -40.70
C ALA A 107 -10.33 -47.89 -41.79
N MET A 108 -9.10 -48.24 -42.17
CA MET A 108 -8.20 -47.48 -43.06
C MET A 108 -8.05 -46.01 -42.68
N GLN A 109 -8.26 -45.69 -41.42
CA GLN A 109 -8.13 -44.34 -40.86
C GLN A 109 -7.86 -44.43 -39.36
N LYS A 110 -7.33 -43.36 -38.78
CA LYS A 110 -7.10 -43.28 -37.33
C LYS A 110 -8.42 -43.13 -36.58
N VAL A 111 -8.87 -44.20 -35.90
CA VAL A 111 -10.18 -44.26 -35.22
C VAL A 111 -10.04 -44.20 -33.70
N GLU A 112 -8.95 -44.76 -33.13
CA GLU A 112 -8.78 -44.88 -31.68
C GLU A 112 -7.43 -44.28 -31.22
N GLY A 113 -7.41 -43.55 -30.11
CA GLY A 113 -6.20 -43.13 -29.43
C GLY A 113 -5.73 -44.20 -28.44
N ALA A 114 -4.42 -44.41 -28.33
CA ALA A 114 -3.82 -45.40 -27.44
C ALA A 114 -2.76 -44.80 -26.49
N SER A 115 -2.79 -43.49 -26.28
CA SER A 115 -1.89 -42.85 -25.31
C SER A 115 -2.48 -42.94 -23.92
N THR A 116 -1.67 -43.36 -22.95
CA THR A 116 -2.06 -43.45 -21.54
C THR A 116 -2.09 -42.04 -20.85
N ILE A 117 -2.73 -41.96 -19.69
CA ILE A 117 -2.69 -40.77 -18.82
C ILE A 117 -1.24 -40.38 -18.54
N THR A 118 -0.38 -41.33 -18.18
CA THR A 118 1.04 -41.10 -17.92
C THR A 118 1.78 -40.52 -19.13
N GLN A 119 1.51 -41.03 -20.33
CA GLN A 119 2.07 -40.47 -21.56
C GLN A 119 1.59 -39.06 -21.86
N GLN A 120 0.32 -38.74 -21.56
CA GLN A 120 -0.22 -37.41 -21.73
C GLN A 120 0.41 -36.45 -20.75
N LEU A 121 0.60 -36.84 -19.47
CA LEU A 121 1.28 -36.04 -18.45
C LEU A 121 2.72 -35.73 -18.88
N VAL A 122 3.49 -36.76 -19.27
CA VAL A 122 4.88 -36.57 -19.75
C VAL A 122 4.94 -35.66 -20.96
N LYS A 123 4.02 -35.79 -21.90
CA LYS A 123 3.95 -34.91 -23.07
C LYS A 123 3.74 -33.46 -22.67
N ASN A 124 2.88 -33.20 -21.72
CA ASN A 124 2.56 -31.85 -21.29
C ASN A 124 3.72 -31.19 -20.49
N LEU A 125 4.33 -31.92 -19.55
CA LEU A 125 5.37 -31.42 -18.68
C LEU A 125 6.76 -31.31 -19.36
N PHE A 126 7.18 -32.36 -20.11
CA PHE A 126 8.58 -32.49 -20.49
C PHE A 126 8.85 -32.42 -22.00
N LEU A 127 7.81 -32.37 -22.85
CA LEU A 127 7.99 -32.49 -24.29
C LEU A 127 7.35 -31.32 -25.05
N ASN A 128 7.97 -30.96 -26.18
CA ASN A 128 7.38 -30.00 -27.12
C ASN A 128 6.18 -30.61 -27.90
N HIS A 129 5.36 -29.74 -28.50
CA HIS A 129 4.15 -30.16 -29.23
C HIS A 129 4.42 -30.68 -30.66
N GLU A 130 5.67 -30.89 -31.07
CA GLU A 130 6.02 -31.41 -32.38
C GLU A 130 5.57 -32.90 -32.55
N LYS A 131 4.95 -33.23 -33.69
CA LYS A 131 4.48 -34.59 -33.98
C LYS A 131 5.55 -35.41 -34.70
N THR A 132 6.60 -35.83 -33.96
CA THR A 132 7.69 -36.64 -34.50
C THR A 132 7.75 -38.02 -33.83
N TRP A 133 8.31 -39.03 -34.56
CA TRP A 133 8.57 -40.36 -33.99
C TRP A 133 9.55 -40.28 -32.80
N LEU A 134 10.54 -39.41 -32.87
CA LEU A 134 11.51 -39.21 -31.79
C LEU A 134 10.84 -38.72 -30.52
N ARG A 135 9.92 -37.77 -30.64
CA ARG A 135 9.13 -37.29 -29.50
C ARG A 135 8.30 -38.42 -28.88
N LYS A 136 7.62 -39.26 -29.72
CA LYS A 136 6.81 -40.38 -29.21
C LYS A 136 7.68 -41.43 -28.50
N THR A 137 8.91 -41.67 -28.97
CA THR A 137 9.86 -42.55 -28.26
C THR A 137 10.25 -41.97 -26.90
N LYS A 138 10.58 -40.65 -26.84
CA LYS A 138 10.86 -39.97 -25.58
C LYS A 138 9.68 -40.04 -24.61
N GLU A 139 8.47 -39.84 -25.10
CA GLU A 139 7.22 -39.93 -24.31
C GLU A 139 7.06 -41.32 -23.67
N VAL A 140 7.30 -42.41 -24.43
CA VAL A 140 7.27 -43.76 -23.91
C VAL A 140 8.34 -44.00 -22.84
N MET A 141 9.59 -43.56 -23.12
CA MET A 141 10.71 -43.74 -22.18
C MET A 141 10.45 -42.99 -20.87
N ALA A 142 10.01 -41.76 -20.93
CA ALA A 142 9.72 -40.94 -19.75
C ALA A 142 8.47 -41.46 -19.01
N ALA A 143 7.43 -41.93 -19.70
CA ALA A 143 6.24 -42.55 -19.07
C ALA A 143 6.59 -43.79 -18.26
N VAL A 144 7.42 -44.70 -18.81
CA VAL A 144 7.88 -45.88 -18.08
C VAL A 144 8.75 -45.51 -16.88
N TYR A 145 9.62 -44.51 -17.02
CA TYR A 145 10.42 -44.02 -15.90
C TYR A 145 9.55 -43.38 -14.80
N LEU A 146 8.55 -42.58 -15.18
CA LEU A 146 7.66 -41.92 -14.26
C LEU A 146 6.88 -42.89 -13.36
N GLU A 147 6.36 -43.96 -13.94
CA GLU A 147 5.64 -45.04 -13.24
C GLU A 147 6.52 -45.84 -12.26
N GLN A 148 7.84 -45.77 -12.43
CA GLN A 148 8.77 -46.39 -11.47
C GLN A 148 9.13 -45.46 -10.31
N THR A 149 8.92 -44.16 -10.48
CA THR A 149 9.31 -43.14 -9.51
C THR A 149 8.13 -42.61 -8.72
N LEU A 150 6.94 -42.58 -9.30
CA LEU A 150 5.71 -42.07 -8.69
C LEU A 150 4.64 -43.12 -8.57
N SER A 151 3.78 -43.03 -7.57
CA SER A 151 2.57 -43.85 -7.45
C SER A 151 1.54 -43.49 -8.53
N LYS A 152 0.65 -44.39 -8.87
CA LYS A 152 -0.47 -44.15 -9.78
C LYS A 152 -1.32 -42.96 -9.34
N ASP A 153 -1.62 -42.87 -8.06
CA ASP A 153 -2.42 -41.78 -7.49
C ASP A 153 -1.71 -40.43 -7.66
N ARG A 154 -0.39 -40.38 -7.44
CA ARG A 154 0.37 -39.14 -7.66
C ARG A 154 0.43 -38.76 -9.16
N ILE A 155 0.53 -39.71 -10.06
CA ILE A 155 0.48 -39.48 -11.51
C ILE A 155 -0.89 -38.91 -11.91
N LEU A 156 -1.98 -39.49 -11.40
CA LEU A 156 -3.34 -39.03 -11.66
C LEU A 156 -3.56 -37.61 -11.10
N GLU A 157 -3.10 -37.36 -9.88
CA GLU A 157 -3.16 -36.06 -9.27
C GLU A 157 -2.44 -34.99 -10.10
N LEU A 158 -1.19 -35.23 -10.49
CA LEU A 158 -0.43 -34.33 -11.36
C LEU A 158 -1.14 -34.13 -12.70
N TYR A 159 -1.68 -35.19 -13.30
CA TYR A 159 -2.42 -35.12 -14.57
C TYR A 159 -3.65 -34.21 -14.44
N LEU A 160 -4.48 -34.40 -13.42
CA LEU A 160 -5.71 -33.63 -13.20
C LEU A 160 -5.42 -32.16 -12.86
N ASN A 161 -4.27 -31.84 -12.26
CA ASN A 161 -3.81 -30.49 -12.01
C ASN A 161 -3.17 -29.85 -13.24
N GLU A 162 -2.60 -30.63 -14.19
CA GLU A 162 -1.85 -30.08 -15.32
C GLU A 162 -2.73 -29.84 -16.56
N ILE A 163 -3.78 -30.63 -16.79
CA ILE A 163 -4.52 -30.60 -18.05
C ILE A 163 -5.21 -29.24 -18.30
N TYR A 164 -5.22 -28.88 -19.59
CA TYR A 164 -5.88 -27.66 -20.09
C TYR A 164 -7.34 -27.91 -20.43
N PHE A 165 -8.24 -27.10 -19.88
CA PHE A 165 -9.70 -27.21 -20.08
C PHE A 165 -10.28 -26.17 -21.05
N GLY A 166 -9.43 -25.35 -21.69
CA GLY A 166 -9.87 -24.23 -22.54
C GLY A 166 -9.98 -22.91 -21.79
N HIS A 167 -10.14 -21.81 -22.51
CA HIS A 167 -10.33 -20.45 -21.94
C HIS A 167 -9.22 -19.98 -20.97
N GLY A 168 -7.99 -20.51 -21.12
CA GLY A 168 -6.87 -20.19 -20.21
C GLY A 168 -6.93 -20.93 -18.86
N VAL A 169 -7.79 -21.96 -18.73
CA VAL A 169 -8.02 -22.69 -17.50
C VAL A 169 -7.20 -23.97 -17.48
N TYR A 170 -6.36 -24.14 -16.47
CA TYR A 170 -5.53 -25.32 -16.23
C TYR A 170 -5.91 -25.95 -14.87
N GLY A 171 -5.91 -27.30 -14.84
CA GLY A 171 -6.27 -28.05 -13.65
C GLY A 171 -7.76 -28.12 -13.36
N ILE A 172 -8.15 -29.23 -12.73
CA ILE A 172 -9.56 -29.58 -12.50
C ILE A 172 -10.26 -28.67 -11.51
N ALA A 173 -9.56 -28.22 -10.47
CA ALA A 173 -10.15 -27.32 -9.47
C ALA A 173 -10.47 -25.96 -10.09
N THR A 174 -9.56 -25.41 -10.90
CA THR A 174 -9.83 -24.17 -11.66
C THR A 174 -10.96 -24.35 -12.65
N ALA A 175 -11.06 -25.54 -13.30
CA ALA A 175 -12.15 -25.83 -14.22
C ALA A 175 -13.51 -25.93 -13.52
N ALA A 176 -13.57 -26.49 -12.31
CA ALA A 176 -14.78 -26.56 -11.49
C ALA A 176 -15.26 -25.13 -11.13
N ASP A 177 -14.36 -24.26 -10.64
CA ASP A 177 -14.67 -22.85 -10.36
C ASP A 177 -15.11 -22.11 -11.64
N TYR A 178 -14.34 -22.24 -12.73
CA TYR A 178 -14.59 -21.50 -13.97
C TYR A 178 -15.91 -21.86 -14.66
N TYR A 179 -16.21 -23.17 -14.80
CA TYR A 179 -17.39 -23.60 -15.56
C TYR A 179 -18.67 -23.69 -14.71
N PHE A 180 -18.55 -23.94 -13.41
CA PHE A 180 -19.70 -24.24 -12.55
C PHE A 180 -19.81 -23.33 -11.30
N SER A 181 -18.82 -22.46 -11.05
CA SER A 181 -18.74 -21.67 -9.81
C SER A 181 -18.81 -22.55 -8.55
N LYS A 182 -18.14 -23.73 -8.60
CA LYS A 182 -18.14 -24.74 -7.53
C LYS A 182 -16.72 -25.10 -7.11
N ASP A 183 -16.62 -25.52 -5.85
CA ASP A 183 -15.44 -26.24 -5.38
C ASP A 183 -15.34 -27.60 -6.09
N VAL A 184 -14.11 -28.11 -6.29
CA VAL A 184 -13.89 -29.41 -6.97
C VAL A 184 -14.55 -30.55 -6.22
N THR A 185 -14.67 -30.49 -4.90
CA THR A 185 -15.34 -31.52 -4.06
C THR A 185 -16.84 -31.61 -4.32
N GLU A 186 -17.45 -30.60 -4.92
CA GLU A 186 -18.90 -30.51 -5.17
C GLU A 186 -19.31 -30.96 -6.58
N LEU A 187 -18.33 -31.38 -7.41
CA LEU A 187 -18.62 -31.79 -8.79
C LEU A 187 -19.53 -33.01 -8.84
N SER A 188 -20.60 -32.91 -9.62
CA SER A 188 -21.51 -34.04 -9.91
C SER A 188 -20.96 -35.00 -10.97
N ILE A 189 -21.61 -36.17 -11.16
CA ILE A 189 -21.23 -37.13 -12.17
C ILE A 189 -21.26 -36.52 -13.58
N GLU A 190 -22.30 -35.80 -13.93
CA GLU A 190 -22.46 -35.16 -15.23
C GLU A 190 -21.44 -34.04 -15.46
N GLU A 191 -21.07 -33.29 -14.43
CA GLU A 191 -20.06 -32.22 -14.49
C GLU A 191 -18.66 -32.83 -14.65
N GLY A 192 -18.31 -33.86 -13.86
CA GLY A 192 -17.06 -34.60 -14.01
C GLY A 192 -16.93 -35.23 -15.40
N ALA A 193 -17.99 -35.85 -15.93
CA ALA A 193 -18.02 -36.40 -17.26
C ALA A 193 -17.88 -35.31 -18.36
N LEU A 194 -18.45 -34.12 -18.16
CA LEU A 194 -18.24 -33.00 -19.06
C LEU A 194 -16.78 -32.57 -19.09
N LEU A 195 -16.16 -32.32 -17.91
CA LEU A 195 -14.74 -31.92 -17.81
C LEU A 195 -13.83 -32.98 -18.48
N ALA A 196 -14.00 -34.25 -18.17
CA ALA A 196 -13.24 -35.34 -18.82
C ALA A 196 -13.43 -35.36 -20.36
N GLY A 197 -14.61 -34.97 -20.81
CA GLY A 197 -14.92 -34.84 -22.24
C GLY A 197 -14.17 -33.69 -22.93
N LEU A 198 -13.87 -32.60 -22.24
CA LEU A 198 -13.18 -31.43 -22.78
C LEU A 198 -11.73 -31.73 -23.17
N VAL A 199 -11.04 -32.59 -22.43
CA VAL A 199 -9.59 -32.84 -22.57
C VAL A 199 -9.18 -33.17 -24.02
N LYS A 200 -10.02 -33.90 -24.77
CA LYS A 200 -9.74 -34.30 -26.16
C LYS A 200 -9.58 -33.08 -27.09
N ALA A 201 -10.39 -32.08 -26.93
CA ALA A 201 -10.36 -30.84 -27.73
C ALA A 201 -11.07 -29.70 -26.97
N PRO A 202 -10.41 -29.05 -26.02
CA PRO A 202 -11.06 -28.12 -25.07
C PRO A 202 -11.85 -27.00 -25.74
N ASN A 203 -11.31 -26.39 -26.80
CA ASN A 203 -12.01 -25.37 -27.58
C ASN A 203 -13.16 -25.96 -28.45
N GLY A 204 -12.98 -27.18 -28.96
CA GLY A 204 -13.96 -27.85 -29.85
C GLY A 204 -15.17 -28.41 -29.12
N TYR A 205 -15.03 -28.76 -27.83
CA TYR A 205 -16.09 -29.26 -26.97
C TYR A 205 -16.50 -28.27 -25.88
N SER A 206 -16.03 -27.01 -25.97
CA SER A 206 -16.37 -25.99 -24.98
C SER A 206 -17.91 -25.87 -24.82
N PRO A 207 -18.43 -26.04 -23.59
CA PRO A 207 -19.87 -25.91 -23.34
C PRO A 207 -20.40 -24.48 -23.55
N ILE A 208 -19.50 -23.48 -23.49
CA ILE A 208 -19.81 -22.09 -23.75
C ILE A 208 -19.99 -21.84 -25.26
N ASN A 209 -19.06 -22.38 -26.07
CA ASN A 209 -19.03 -22.09 -27.52
C ASN A 209 -19.81 -23.13 -28.35
N HIS A 210 -19.85 -24.37 -27.87
CA HIS A 210 -20.42 -25.53 -28.61
C HIS A 210 -21.23 -26.45 -27.70
N PRO A 211 -22.33 -26.00 -27.07
CA PRO A 211 -23.07 -26.74 -26.03
C PRO A 211 -23.56 -28.11 -26.51
N GLU A 212 -24.05 -28.23 -27.71
CA GLU A 212 -24.52 -29.54 -28.25
C GLU A 212 -23.39 -30.57 -28.40
N LYS A 213 -22.20 -30.11 -28.85
CA LYS A 213 -21.04 -30.99 -28.96
C LYS A 213 -20.52 -31.39 -27.57
N ALA A 214 -20.59 -30.46 -26.61
CA ALA A 214 -20.23 -30.73 -25.23
C ALA A 214 -21.15 -31.78 -24.59
N ILE A 215 -22.47 -31.71 -24.77
CA ILE A 215 -23.45 -32.70 -24.31
C ILE A 215 -23.17 -34.07 -24.92
N ASN A 216 -22.99 -34.14 -26.24
CA ASN A 216 -22.71 -35.41 -26.93
C ASN A 216 -21.41 -36.03 -26.43
N ARG A 217 -20.38 -35.21 -26.18
CA ARG A 217 -19.10 -35.68 -25.65
C ARG A 217 -19.22 -36.13 -24.20
N ARG A 218 -19.93 -35.38 -23.33
CA ARG A 218 -20.28 -35.78 -21.96
C ARG A 218 -20.97 -37.18 -21.96
N ASN A 219 -21.98 -37.34 -22.78
CA ASN A 219 -22.72 -38.61 -22.86
C ASN A 219 -21.83 -39.78 -23.31
N THR A 220 -20.84 -39.50 -24.19
CA THR A 220 -19.81 -40.52 -24.56
C THR A 220 -18.97 -40.89 -23.33
N VAL A 221 -18.59 -39.94 -22.45
CA VAL A 221 -17.88 -40.26 -21.21
C VAL A 221 -18.76 -41.05 -20.25
N LEU A 222 -20.00 -40.62 -20.03
CA LEU A 222 -20.97 -41.35 -19.19
C LEU A 222 -21.19 -42.78 -19.64
N TYR A 223 -21.22 -43.02 -20.97
CA TYR A 223 -21.25 -44.40 -21.52
C TYR A 223 -19.96 -45.14 -21.16
N ALA A 224 -18.80 -44.53 -21.30
CA ALA A 224 -17.53 -45.16 -20.96
C ALA A 224 -17.43 -45.53 -19.47
N MET A 225 -17.87 -44.62 -18.57
CA MET A 225 -17.96 -44.90 -17.13
C MET A 225 -18.87 -46.05 -16.79
N ASN A 226 -20.02 -46.17 -17.47
CA ASN A 226 -20.94 -47.29 -17.28
C ASN A 226 -20.36 -48.60 -17.82
N ASP A 227 -19.64 -48.57 -18.96
CA ASP A 227 -19.01 -49.71 -19.59
C ASP A 227 -17.91 -50.34 -18.73
N VAL A 228 -17.17 -49.54 -17.96
CA VAL A 228 -16.16 -50.00 -16.99
C VAL A 228 -16.73 -50.27 -15.60
N GLY A 229 -18.00 -50.03 -15.35
CA GLY A 229 -18.67 -50.30 -14.09
C GLY A 229 -18.50 -49.22 -13.03
N ALA A 230 -17.88 -48.05 -13.36
CA ALA A 230 -17.70 -46.90 -12.46
C ALA A 230 -19.03 -46.27 -12.03
N ILE A 231 -20.03 -46.31 -12.92
CA ILE A 231 -21.41 -45.88 -12.59
C ILE A 231 -22.43 -46.91 -13.06
N SER A 232 -23.52 -47.05 -12.37
CA SER A 232 -24.65 -47.90 -12.77
C SER A 232 -25.42 -47.31 -13.95
N SER A 233 -26.13 -48.16 -14.71
CA SER A 233 -27.00 -47.69 -15.81
C SER A 233 -28.09 -46.72 -15.34
N LYS A 234 -28.55 -46.81 -14.08
CA LYS A 234 -29.48 -45.85 -13.48
C LYS A 234 -28.85 -44.47 -13.29
N GLN A 235 -27.64 -44.43 -12.79
CA GLN A 235 -26.87 -43.17 -12.62
C GLN A 235 -26.57 -42.55 -13.99
N ARG A 236 -26.12 -43.32 -14.96
CA ARG A 236 -25.88 -42.85 -16.32
C ARG A 236 -27.14 -42.22 -16.92
N ASN A 237 -28.27 -42.91 -16.89
CA ASN A 237 -29.53 -42.42 -17.47
C ASN A 237 -30.05 -41.17 -16.76
N LYS A 238 -29.75 -40.99 -15.45
CA LYS A 238 -30.03 -39.78 -14.72
C LYS A 238 -29.14 -38.63 -15.17
N ALA A 239 -27.81 -38.84 -15.23
CA ALA A 239 -26.82 -37.85 -15.63
C ALA A 239 -26.98 -37.38 -17.10
N GLU A 240 -27.34 -38.28 -18.03
CA GLU A 240 -27.60 -37.95 -19.43
C GLU A 240 -28.79 -37.00 -19.61
N LYS A 241 -29.79 -37.04 -18.70
CA LYS A 241 -30.99 -36.16 -18.72
C LYS A 241 -30.77 -34.78 -18.09
N GLN A 242 -29.69 -34.62 -17.34
CA GLN A 242 -29.39 -33.32 -16.72
C GLN A 242 -28.97 -32.32 -17.81
N GLU A 243 -29.55 -31.14 -17.73
CA GLU A 243 -29.12 -30.00 -18.52
C GLU A 243 -27.72 -29.54 -18.08
N LEU A 244 -27.00 -28.86 -18.97
CA LEU A 244 -25.72 -28.25 -18.60
C LEU A 244 -26.00 -26.97 -17.86
N ASP A 245 -25.75 -26.96 -16.56
CA ASP A 245 -25.80 -25.73 -15.74
C ASP A 245 -24.41 -25.07 -15.73
N ILE A 246 -24.13 -24.30 -16.80
CA ILE A 246 -22.85 -23.61 -16.98
C ILE A 246 -22.95 -22.21 -16.35
N GLN A 247 -22.30 -22.04 -15.23
CA GLN A 247 -22.21 -20.77 -14.50
C GLN A 247 -20.78 -20.22 -14.58
N VAL A 248 -20.48 -19.55 -15.68
CA VAL A 248 -19.11 -19.10 -15.96
C VAL A 248 -18.65 -18.06 -14.94
N ASN A 249 -17.72 -18.45 -14.10
CA ASN A 249 -17.04 -17.56 -13.16
C ASN A 249 -15.80 -16.93 -13.82
N LYS A 250 -16.00 -15.81 -14.51
CA LYS A 250 -14.88 -15.00 -15.00
C LYS A 250 -14.44 -14.08 -13.88
N TRP A 251 -13.26 -14.31 -13.34
CA TRP A 251 -12.68 -13.38 -12.41
C TRP A 251 -12.50 -11.99 -13.06
N ASN A 252 -13.19 -11.02 -12.54
CA ASN A 252 -13.17 -9.63 -12.98
C ASN A 252 -13.07 -8.73 -11.73
N PRO A 253 -11.86 -8.35 -11.32
CA PRO A 253 -11.70 -7.55 -10.11
C PRO A 253 -12.30 -6.16 -10.30
N GLU A 254 -12.84 -5.63 -9.22
CA GLU A 254 -13.29 -4.25 -9.19
C GLU A 254 -12.11 -3.29 -9.46
N PRO A 255 -12.29 -2.21 -10.23
CA PRO A 255 -11.21 -1.35 -10.68
C PRO A 255 -10.35 -0.77 -9.55
N TRP A 256 -10.96 -0.49 -8.38
CA TRP A 256 -10.26 0.10 -7.24
C TRP A 256 -9.24 -0.81 -6.54
N TRP A 257 -9.15 -2.10 -6.89
CA TRP A 257 -8.16 -3.02 -6.34
C TRP A 257 -6.79 -2.92 -7.00
N SER A 258 -6.74 -2.45 -8.25
CA SER A 258 -5.53 -2.51 -9.08
C SER A 258 -4.34 -1.76 -8.49
N ASP A 259 -4.57 -0.56 -7.97
CA ASP A 259 -3.52 0.26 -7.32
C ASP A 259 -2.94 -0.43 -6.10
N TYR A 260 -3.83 -0.97 -5.26
CA TYR A 260 -3.44 -1.63 -4.02
C TYR A 260 -2.70 -2.95 -4.29
N THR A 261 -3.19 -3.77 -5.22
CA THR A 261 -2.54 -5.04 -5.58
C THR A 261 -1.14 -4.83 -6.19
N ASP A 262 -0.96 -3.81 -7.03
CA ASP A 262 0.37 -3.44 -7.54
C ASP A 262 1.30 -2.99 -6.41
N PHE A 263 0.80 -2.24 -5.43
CA PHE A 263 1.57 -1.84 -4.26
C PHE A 263 2.02 -3.06 -3.43
N VAL A 264 1.12 -4.01 -3.18
CA VAL A 264 1.39 -5.28 -2.48
C VAL A 264 2.49 -6.07 -3.17
N MET A 265 2.45 -6.19 -4.50
CA MET A 265 3.49 -6.90 -5.25
C MET A 265 4.87 -6.24 -5.13
N LYS A 266 4.92 -4.90 -5.12
CA LYS A 266 6.17 -4.17 -4.90
C LYS A 266 6.72 -4.39 -3.51
N GLU A 267 5.85 -4.40 -2.48
CA GLU A 267 6.25 -4.74 -1.11
C GLU A 267 6.76 -6.19 -1.04
N ALA A 268 6.05 -7.15 -1.64
CA ALA A 268 6.47 -8.55 -1.71
C ALA A 268 7.87 -8.69 -2.33
N ALA A 269 8.16 -7.96 -3.41
CA ALA A 269 9.46 -7.98 -4.06
C ALA A 269 10.57 -7.31 -3.24
N GLN A 270 10.30 -6.15 -2.62
CA GLN A 270 11.30 -5.34 -1.94
C GLN A 270 11.62 -5.82 -0.51
N GLU A 271 10.58 -6.22 0.24
CA GLU A 271 10.70 -6.57 1.65
C GLU A 271 10.75 -8.09 1.88
N HIS A 272 10.12 -8.89 1.01
CA HIS A 272 10.00 -10.35 1.16
C HIS A 272 10.76 -11.13 0.08
N HIS A 273 11.44 -10.43 -0.84
CA HIS A 273 12.26 -11.02 -1.90
C HIS A 273 11.50 -12.00 -2.81
N LEU A 274 10.19 -11.80 -2.97
CA LEU A 274 9.35 -12.55 -3.91
C LEU A 274 9.22 -11.76 -5.22
N SER A 275 9.95 -12.18 -6.24
CA SER A 275 9.88 -11.59 -7.58
C SER A 275 8.49 -11.76 -8.21
N LEU A 276 8.18 -10.98 -9.25
CA LEU A 276 6.93 -11.15 -9.99
C LEU A 276 6.81 -12.55 -10.60
N GLU A 277 7.92 -13.12 -11.08
CA GLU A 277 7.97 -14.47 -11.65
C GLU A 277 7.64 -15.52 -10.59
N GLU A 278 8.26 -15.44 -9.40
CA GLU A 278 7.95 -16.32 -8.27
C GLU A 278 6.50 -16.19 -7.82
N LEU A 279 5.96 -14.96 -7.79
CA LEU A 279 4.55 -14.75 -7.49
C LEU A 279 3.61 -15.33 -8.56
N GLN A 280 4.02 -15.36 -9.84
CA GLN A 280 3.20 -15.91 -10.91
C GLN A 280 3.21 -17.45 -10.97
N GLN A 281 4.23 -18.07 -10.38
CA GLN A 281 4.43 -19.53 -10.41
C GLN A 281 4.16 -20.19 -9.07
N GLY A 282 4.43 -19.43 -7.97
CA GLY A 282 4.59 -20.00 -6.64
C GLY A 282 3.31 -20.36 -5.90
N GLY A 283 2.12 -19.98 -6.40
CA GLY A 283 0.85 -20.29 -5.73
C GLY A 283 0.76 -19.77 -4.30
N TYR A 284 1.35 -18.61 -4.03
CA TYR A 284 1.30 -17.98 -2.71
C TYR A 284 -0.09 -17.45 -2.39
N ARG A 285 -0.37 -17.36 -1.11
CA ARG A 285 -1.55 -16.67 -0.59
C ARG A 285 -1.09 -15.46 0.21
N LEU A 286 -1.31 -14.27 -0.36
CA LEU A 286 -0.97 -12.98 0.25
C LEU A 286 -2.21 -12.40 0.92
N VAL A 287 -2.29 -12.46 2.24
CA VAL A 287 -3.36 -11.79 3.01
C VAL A 287 -2.92 -10.36 3.27
N VAL A 288 -3.79 -9.39 2.96
CA VAL A 288 -3.44 -7.97 2.98
C VAL A 288 -4.31 -7.14 3.92
N ASN A 289 -3.85 -5.94 4.24
CA ASN A 289 -4.44 -5.04 5.24
C ASN A 289 -5.44 -4.04 4.66
N VAL A 290 -5.81 -4.14 3.40
CA VAL A 290 -6.72 -3.19 2.76
C VAL A 290 -8.06 -3.11 3.50
N ASP A 291 -8.54 -1.89 3.69
CA ASP A 291 -9.93 -1.60 4.04
C ASP A 291 -10.71 -1.36 2.74
N ALA A 292 -11.68 -2.21 2.46
CA ALA A 292 -12.42 -2.21 1.20
C ALA A 292 -13.17 -0.90 0.97
N ASP A 293 -13.78 -0.35 2.02
CA ASP A 293 -14.54 0.89 1.94
C ASP A 293 -13.61 2.09 1.79
N ALA A 294 -12.53 2.13 2.54
CA ALA A 294 -11.52 3.18 2.43
C ALA A 294 -10.88 3.22 1.03
N GLN A 295 -10.55 2.06 0.48
CA GLN A 295 -9.97 1.95 -0.86
C GLN A 295 -10.96 2.40 -1.93
N LYS A 296 -12.21 1.94 -1.87
CA LYS A 296 -13.29 2.33 -2.78
C LYS A 296 -13.58 3.83 -2.72
N ILE A 297 -13.74 4.38 -1.51
CA ILE A 297 -13.98 5.82 -1.31
C ILE A 297 -12.85 6.64 -1.91
N ALA A 298 -11.59 6.29 -1.63
CA ALA A 298 -10.45 7.00 -2.18
C ALA A 298 -10.45 6.97 -3.70
N HIS A 299 -10.68 5.80 -4.32
CA HIS A 299 -10.77 5.63 -5.76
C HIS A 299 -11.88 6.52 -6.35
N GLU A 300 -13.10 6.47 -5.82
CA GLU A 300 -14.24 7.27 -6.29
C GLU A 300 -13.96 8.78 -6.21
N GLN A 301 -13.31 9.25 -5.12
CA GLN A 301 -12.97 10.68 -4.99
C GLN A 301 -11.88 11.10 -5.99
N PHE A 302 -10.97 10.21 -6.38
CA PHE A 302 -9.96 10.48 -7.41
C PHE A 302 -10.54 10.60 -8.82
N GLN A 303 -11.74 10.06 -9.07
CA GLN A 303 -12.44 10.22 -10.35
C GLN A 303 -13.07 11.62 -10.53
N ASN A 304 -13.11 12.46 -9.48
CA ASN A 304 -13.70 13.78 -9.54
C ASN A 304 -12.69 14.82 -10.06
N ASP A 305 -12.85 15.24 -11.31
CA ASP A 305 -12.00 16.22 -11.99
C ASP A 305 -11.84 17.55 -11.26
N THR A 306 -12.81 17.94 -10.41
CA THR A 306 -12.77 19.23 -9.70
C THR A 306 -11.59 19.34 -8.72
N TYR A 307 -11.03 18.23 -8.30
CA TYR A 307 -9.84 18.22 -7.43
C TYR A 307 -8.52 18.32 -8.19
N PHE A 308 -8.51 18.17 -9.53
CA PHE A 308 -7.29 18.08 -10.34
C PHE A 308 -7.11 19.25 -11.32
N PRO A 309 -6.86 20.48 -10.84
CA PRO A 309 -6.70 21.65 -11.68
C PRO A 309 -5.32 21.64 -12.34
N GLY A 310 -5.29 21.49 -13.63
CA GLY A 310 -4.07 21.51 -14.42
C GLY A 310 -4.15 22.34 -15.69
N SER A 311 -3.03 22.52 -16.33
CA SER A 311 -2.94 23.11 -17.67
C SER A 311 -3.49 22.20 -18.76
N THR A 312 -3.45 20.90 -18.50
CA THR A 312 -3.99 19.80 -19.35
C THR A 312 -4.78 18.83 -18.47
N LYS A 313 -5.54 17.91 -19.08
CA LYS A 313 -6.43 16.98 -18.33
C LYS A 313 -5.69 15.80 -17.68
N ASP A 314 -4.45 15.56 -18.04
CA ASP A 314 -3.61 14.45 -17.58
C ASP A 314 -2.93 14.70 -16.23
N VAL A 315 -3.47 15.60 -15.41
CA VAL A 315 -3.06 15.76 -14.01
C VAL A 315 -3.26 14.45 -13.27
N GLN A 316 -2.22 14.01 -12.59
CA GLN A 316 -2.21 12.79 -11.81
C GLN A 316 -2.20 13.08 -10.31
N GLY A 317 -2.52 12.04 -9.54
CA GLY A 317 -2.44 12.07 -8.09
C GLY A 317 -2.04 10.71 -7.54
N ALA A 318 -1.55 10.72 -6.31
CA ALA A 318 -1.30 9.52 -5.53
C ALA A 318 -1.72 9.75 -4.08
N PHE A 319 -2.23 8.72 -3.46
CA PHE A 319 -2.70 8.75 -2.09
C PHE A 319 -2.30 7.47 -1.38
N THR A 320 -1.87 7.61 -0.12
CA THR A 320 -1.63 6.50 0.80
C THR A 320 -2.23 6.82 2.15
N MET A 321 -2.84 5.82 2.77
CA MET A 321 -3.42 5.93 4.10
C MET A 321 -3.17 4.65 4.90
N MET A 322 -2.79 4.80 6.18
CA MET A 322 -2.56 3.71 7.09
C MET A 322 -3.24 3.93 8.44
N ASP A 323 -3.61 2.87 9.13
CA ASP A 323 -3.87 2.92 10.56
C ASP A 323 -2.52 3.02 11.28
N HIS A 324 -2.24 4.19 11.86
CA HIS A 324 -0.95 4.45 12.47
C HIS A 324 -0.75 3.73 13.83
N LYS A 325 -1.77 3.05 14.37
CA LYS A 325 -1.65 2.24 15.59
C LYS A 325 -1.13 0.84 15.30
N THR A 326 -1.45 0.31 14.12
CA THR A 326 -1.10 -1.05 13.71
C THR A 326 0.01 -1.10 12.66
N GLY A 327 0.23 -0.01 11.91
CA GLY A 327 1.13 0.03 10.75
C GLY A 327 0.47 -0.42 9.44
N GLU A 328 -0.78 -0.81 9.47
CA GLU A 328 -1.52 -1.39 8.36
C GLU A 328 -1.87 -0.33 7.31
N ILE A 329 -1.40 -0.48 6.08
CA ILE A 329 -1.81 0.34 4.95
C ILE A 329 -3.22 -0.09 4.54
N VAL A 330 -4.17 0.82 4.70
CA VAL A 330 -5.60 0.54 4.47
C VAL A 330 -6.09 1.02 3.10
N SER A 331 -5.38 1.96 2.45
CA SER A 331 -5.74 2.45 1.12
C SER A 331 -4.53 2.99 0.37
N VAL A 332 -4.47 2.67 -0.94
CA VAL A 332 -3.45 3.16 -1.87
C VAL A 332 -4.11 3.51 -3.20
N ILE A 333 -3.88 4.73 -3.69
CA ILE A 333 -4.20 5.16 -5.05
C ILE A 333 -2.90 5.60 -5.72
N GLY A 334 -2.54 4.95 -6.82
CA GLY A 334 -1.29 5.22 -7.57
C GLY A 334 -1.49 6.09 -8.81
N ALA A 335 -2.73 6.19 -9.29
CA ALA A 335 -3.12 7.06 -10.40
C ALA A 335 -4.62 7.34 -10.38
N ARG A 336 -5.08 8.29 -11.18
CA ARG A 336 -6.52 8.53 -11.35
C ARG A 336 -7.21 7.39 -12.10
N ASP A 337 -6.58 6.90 -13.17
CA ASP A 337 -7.07 5.81 -14.03
C ASP A 337 -5.99 4.71 -14.09
N PHE A 338 -5.73 4.07 -12.95
CA PHE A 338 -4.67 3.08 -12.86
C PHE A 338 -5.06 1.78 -13.57
N THR A 339 -4.19 1.34 -14.48
CA THR A 339 -4.24 0.00 -15.08
C THR A 339 -3.01 -0.78 -14.64
N PHE A 340 -3.19 -2.07 -14.33
CA PHE A 340 -2.10 -2.95 -13.91
C PHE A 340 -0.91 -2.90 -14.89
N GLY A 341 0.30 -2.72 -14.36
CA GLY A 341 1.52 -2.54 -15.13
C GLY A 341 1.87 -1.10 -15.46
N GLU A 342 1.02 -0.14 -15.15
CA GLU A 342 1.31 1.29 -15.27
C GLU A 342 2.07 1.84 -14.05
N LEU A 343 2.37 3.14 -14.08
CA LEU A 343 3.14 3.82 -13.06
C LEU A 343 2.30 4.05 -11.79
N ASN A 344 2.55 3.28 -10.73
CA ASN A 344 1.99 3.51 -9.41
C ASN A 344 2.77 4.61 -8.68
N ARG A 345 2.20 5.82 -8.64
CA ARG A 345 2.87 7.02 -8.10
C ARG A 345 2.92 7.04 -6.58
N ALA A 346 2.19 6.15 -5.90
CA ALA A 346 2.32 5.97 -4.44
C ALA A 346 3.73 5.50 -4.03
N THR A 347 4.45 4.85 -4.96
CA THR A 347 5.82 4.35 -4.79
C THR A 347 6.89 5.20 -5.51
N ILE A 348 6.49 6.31 -6.16
CA ILE A 348 7.40 7.17 -6.91
C ILE A 348 7.81 8.38 -6.07
N SER A 349 9.11 8.60 -5.99
CA SER A 349 9.66 9.75 -5.26
C SER A 349 9.39 11.06 -5.98
N ARG A 350 8.88 12.04 -5.24
CA ARG A 350 8.63 13.43 -5.67
C ARG A 350 9.14 14.40 -4.61
N GLN A 351 9.42 15.64 -4.99
CA GLN A 351 9.84 16.65 -4.02
C GLN A 351 8.69 17.01 -3.07
N PRO A 352 8.81 16.77 -1.75
CA PRO A 352 7.71 16.93 -0.79
C PRO A 352 7.37 18.39 -0.50
N GLY A 353 8.22 19.34 -0.88
CA GLY A 353 8.02 20.74 -0.56
C GLY A 353 7.90 20.96 0.95
N SER A 354 7.07 21.91 1.35
CA SER A 354 6.92 22.32 2.76
C SER A 354 6.33 21.25 3.68
N THR A 355 5.81 20.11 3.18
CA THR A 355 5.43 18.98 4.03
C THR A 355 6.63 18.37 4.75
N PHE A 356 7.83 18.65 4.28
CA PHE A 356 9.06 18.13 4.88
C PHE A 356 9.54 18.94 6.09
N LYS A 357 9.09 20.20 6.27
CA LYS A 357 9.51 21.11 7.35
C LYS A 357 9.32 20.53 8.75
N PRO A 358 8.18 19.93 9.11
CA PRO A 358 7.99 19.33 10.44
C PRO A 358 9.01 18.24 10.75
N LEU A 359 9.33 17.40 9.76
CA LEU A 359 10.20 16.23 9.90
C LEU A 359 11.69 16.61 9.89
N ALA A 360 12.09 17.50 8.99
CA ALA A 360 13.49 17.86 8.77
C ALA A 360 14.00 19.01 9.63
N VAL A 361 13.11 19.92 10.07
CA VAL A 361 13.51 21.16 10.73
C VAL A 361 12.92 21.30 12.11
N TYR A 362 11.59 21.41 12.21
CA TYR A 362 10.94 21.81 13.46
C TYR A 362 10.95 20.70 14.51
N GLY A 363 10.69 19.45 14.14
CA GLY A 363 10.81 18.30 15.05
C GLY A 363 12.21 18.19 15.66
N PRO A 364 13.28 18.12 14.83
CA PRO A 364 14.66 18.15 15.31
C PRO A 364 15.03 19.36 16.17
N ALA A 365 14.55 20.56 15.81
CA ALA A 365 14.82 21.77 16.60
C ALA A 365 14.17 21.70 17.99
N LEU A 366 12.90 21.29 18.07
CA LEU A 366 12.17 21.18 19.34
C LEU A 366 12.73 20.09 20.27
N MET A 367 13.49 19.10 19.74
CA MET A 367 14.26 18.17 20.56
C MET A 367 15.41 18.83 21.33
N MET A 368 15.86 20.01 20.89
CA MET A 368 16.85 20.84 21.59
C MET A 368 16.13 21.79 22.57
N LYS A 369 15.38 21.22 23.53
CA LYS A 369 14.44 21.89 24.43
C LYS A 369 14.99 23.10 25.19
N GLU A 370 16.29 23.11 25.49
CA GLU A 370 16.96 24.24 26.19
C GLU A 370 17.12 25.49 25.27
N LYS A 371 17.08 25.27 23.96
CA LYS A 371 17.28 26.34 22.96
C LYS A 371 15.99 26.72 22.25
N TYR A 372 15.11 25.73 21.95
CA TYR A 372 13.93 25.95 21.14
C TYR A 372 12.67 25.39 21.78
N HIS A 373 11.62 26.19 21.80
CA HIS A 373 10.24 25.81 22.13
C HIS A 373 9.27 26.48 21.14
N PRO A 374 8.01 26.11 21.06
CA PRO A 374 7.08 26.61 20.05
C PRO A 374 6.98 28.12 19.92
N TYR A 375 7.15 28.86 21.03
CA TYR A 375 7.12 30.32 21.06
C TYR A 375 8.49 31.00 20.97
N THR A 376 9.57 30.22 20.73
CA THR A 376 10.88 30.83 20.45
C THR A 376 10.78 31.66 19.18
N LEU A 377 11.19 32.93 19.29
CA LEU A 377 11.26 33.84 18.16
C LEU A 377 12.49 33.54 17.30
N ILE A 378 12.27 33.42 16.00
CA ILE A 378 13.29 33.15 15.00
C ILE A 378 13.21 34.16 13.86
N PRO A 379 14.33 34.49 13.20
CA PRO A 379 14.34 35.49 12.13
C PRO A 379 13.47 35.08 10.93
N ASP A 380 12.57 35.96 10.50
CA ASP A 380 11.88 35.94 9.24
C ASP A 380 12.39 37.05 8.34
N GLN A 381 13.57 36.86 7.78
CA GLN A 381 14.30 37.84 6.98
C GLN A 381 14.92 37.19 5.77
N LYS A 382 15.00 37.93 4.69
CA LYS A 382 15.68 37.48 3.47
C LYS A 382 17.18 37.42 3.72
N ARG A 383 17.74 36.23 3.86
CA ARG A 383 19.17 35.97 4.06
C ARG A 383 19.71 35.03 3.04
N THR A 384 20.99 35.17 2.71
CA THR A 384 21.73 34.27 1.81
C THR A 384 22.72 33.44 2.61
N TYR A 385 22.75 32.12 2.36
CA TYR A 385 23.65 31.15 2.98
C TYR A 385 24.37 30.42 1.87
N ASP A 386 25.69 30.60 1.74
CA ASP A 386 26.52 29.95 0.70
C ASP A 386 25.89 29.97 -0.71
N GLY A 387 25.34 31.15 -1.10
CA GLY A 387 24.69 31.35 -2.38
C GLY A 387 23.21 30.91 -2.46
N TYR A 388 22.66 30.26 -1.43
CA TYR A 388 21.26 29.89 -1.36
C TYR A 388 20.43 30.93 -0.61
N THR A 389 19.37 31.44 -1.24
CA THR A 389 18.45 32.41 -0.64
C THR A 389 17.02 31.90 -0.68
N ALA A 390 16.45 31.61 0.48
CA ALA A 390 15.04 31.25 0.59
C ALA A 390 14.15 32.51 0.51
N LYS A 391 13.04 32.41 -0.23
CA LYS A 391 11.98 33.43 -0.27
C LYS A 391 10.72 32.87 0.36
N ASN A 392 10.03 33.68 1.16
CA ASN A 392 8.67 33.38 1.56
C ASN A 392 7.76 33.34 0.34
N TYR A 393 6.65 32.60 0.40
CA TYR A 393 5.76 32.40 -0.73
C TYR A 393 5.16 33.73 -1.26
N ASP A 394 4.84 34.62 -0.33
CA ASP A 394 4.28 35.97 -0.55
C ASP A 394 5.35 37.05 -0.73
N ASP A 395 6.63 36.71 -0.61
CA ASP A 395 7.80 37.60 -0.57
C ASP A 395 7.70 38.68 0.57
N GLN A 396 6.87 38.41 1.63
CA GLN A 396 6.74 39.22 2.82
C GLN A 396 7.54 38.65 3.98
N TYR A 397 8.11 39.53 4.80
CA TYR A 397 9.00 39.19 5.93
C TYR A 397 8.59 39.98 7.16
N ASP A 398 8.28 39.30 8.25
CA ASP A 398 7.81 39.92 9.49
C ASP A 398 8.97 40.32 10.45
N GLY A 399 10.22 40.20 10.00
CA GLY A 399 11.42 40.46 10.80
C GLY A 399 11.75 39.29 11.75
N VAL A 400 10.82 38.97 12.64
CA VAL A 400 10.86 37.79 13.54
C VAL A 400 9.48 37.17 13.66
N VAL A 401 9.44 35.86 13.80
CA VAL A 401 8.20 35.10 14.03
C VAL A 401 8.44 33.98 15.04
N SER A 402 7.41 33.54 15.74
CA SER A 402 7.49 32.34 16.57
C SER A 402 7.65 31.08 15.70
N ILE A 403 8.27 30.04 16.26
CA ILE A 403 8.27 28.70 15.60
C ILE A 403 6.81 28.24 15.34
N TYR A 404 5.91 28.55 16.28
CA TYR A 404 4.48 28.26 16.15
C TYR A 404 3.91 28.87 14.85
N ASP A 405 4.07 30.17 14.62
CA ASP A 405 3.58 30.85 13.42
C ASP A 405 4.32 30.42 12.15
N ALA A 406 5.63 30.18 12.25
CA ALA A 406 6.43 29.70 11.13
C ALA A 406 5.94 28.34 10.60
N VAL A 407 5.45 27.43 11.48
CA VAL A 407 4.84 26.16 11.10
C VAL A 407 3.46 26.36 10.46
N ILE A 408 2.59 27.13 11.12
CA ILE A 408 1.18 27.34 10.73
C ILE A 408 1.08 28.01 9.36
N TYR A 409 1.84 29.11 9.17
CA TYR A 409 1.88 29.88 7.92
C TYR A 409 2.93 29.40 6.93
N SER A 410 3.64 28.32 7.29
CA SER A 410 4.62 27.67 6.41
C SER A 410 5.70 28.62 5.88
N LYS A 411 6.18 29.58 6.69
CA LYS A 411 7.25 30.52 6.31
C LYS A 411 8.52 29.78 5.88
N ASN A 412 9.18 30.25 4.84
CA ASN A 412 10.36 29.60 4.26
C ASN A 412 11.68 30.09 4.88
N ALA A 413 11.83 31.42 5.02
CA ALA A 413 13.07 32.02 5.54
C ALA A 413 13.38 31.54 6.97
N PRO A 414 12.39 31.47 7.92
CA PRO A 414 12.61 30.91 9.25
C PRO A 414 13.01 29.44 9.24
N ALA A 415 12.42 28.62 8.36
CA ALA A 415 12.75 27.19 8.27
C ALA A 415 14.20 26.98 7.82
N VAL A 416 14.65 27.72 6.81
CA VAL A 416 16.03 27.65 6.32
C VAL A 416 17.01 28.15 7.36
N TRP A 417 16.71 29.29 8.02
CA TRP A 417 17.52 29.77 9.13
C TRP A 417 17.66 28.71 10.22
N LEU A 418 16.54 28.14 10.65
CA LEU A 418 16.52 27.14 11.73
C LEU A 418 17.30 25.87 11.36
N LEU A 419 17.19 25.38 10.10
CA LEU A 419 18.00 24.25 9.64
C LEU A 419 19.49 24.57 9.67
N ASN A 420 19.89 25.80 9.29
CA ASN A 420 21.28 26.25 9.40
C ASN A 420 21.77 26.21 10.85
N GLU A 421 20.96 26.67 11.81
CA GLU A 421 21.30 26.72 13.24
C GLU A 421 21.41 25.33 13.89
N ILE A 422 20.49 24.41 13.55
CA ILE A 422 20.52 23.04 14.12
C ILE A 422 21.50 22.13 13.39
N GLY A 423 21.89 22.49 12.17
CA GLY A 423 22.82 21.77 11.32
C GLY A 423 22.19 20.64 10.51
N ILE A 424 22.55 20.52 9.24
CA ILE A 424 22.05 19.52 8.30
C ILE A 424 22.35 18.09 8.80
N VAL A 425 23.53 17.85 9.37
CA VAL A 425 23.92 16.53 9.89
C VAL A 425 22.99 16.09 11.01
N ASN A 426 22.57 17.00 11.89
CA ASN A 426 21.62 16.70 12.95
C ASN A 426 20.23 16.37 12.37
N SER A 427 19.73 17.18 11.44
CA SER A 427 18.48 16.89 10.72
C SER A 427 18.47 15.51 10.07
N LYS A 428 19.55 15.16 9.33
CA LYS A 428 19.70 13.85 8.67
C LYS A 428 19.66 12.66 9.64
N LYS A 429 20.11 12.81 10.89
CA LYS A 429 19.99 11.75 11.91
C LYS A 429 18.52 11.44 12.24
N TYR A 430 17.68 12.46 12.36
CA TYR A 430 16.24 12.28 12.57
C TYR A 430 15.55 11.73 11.33
N LEU A 431 15.88 12.25 10.15
CA LEU A 431 15.33 11.74 8.89
C LEU A 431 15.64 10.26 8.66
N LYS A 432 16.86 9.81 9.03
CA LYS A 432 17.22 8.39 8.95
C LYS A 432 16.32 7.53 9.84
N LYS A 433 16.05 7.97 11.08
CA LYS A 433 15.15 7.28 12.01
C LYS A 433 13.69 7.32 11.57
N LEU A 434 13.30 8.32 10.78
CA LEU A 434 11.98 8.44 10.17
C LEU A 434 11.83 7.60 8.89
N HIS A 435 12.80 6.75 8.57
CA HIS A 435 12.90 5.97 7.33
C HIS A 435 12.92 6.83 6.04
N LEU A 436 13.35 8.09 6.18
CA LEU A 436 13.50 9.08 5.11
C LEU A 436 14.97 9.45 4.88
N PRO A 437 15.88 8.50 4.59
CA PRO A 437 17.29 8.81 4.40
C PRO A 437 17.47 9.65 3.13
N ILE A 438 18.16 10.79 3.25
CA ILE A 438 18.47 11.69 2.15
C ILE A 438 19.98 11.82 1.92
N LYS A 439 20.37 12.02 0.66
CA LYS A 439 21.79 12.23 0.29
C LYS A 439 22.15 13.72 0.23
N ASP A 440 21.16 14.58 0.06
CA ASP A 440 21.32 16.04 -0.07
C ASP A 440 22.07 16.64 1.11
N GLU A 441 22.85 17.71 0.85
CA GLU A 441 23.70 18.41 1.84
C GLU A 441 23.47 19.92 1.87
N GLY A 442 22.48 20.42 1.14
CA GLY A 442 22.16 21.84 1.06
C GLY A 442 20.97 22.25 1.94
N LEU A 443 20.86 23.53 2.26
CA LEU A 443 19.76 24.10 3.06
C LEU A 443 18.40 24.03 2.37
N ALA A 444 18.33 23.67 1.06
CA ALA A 444 17.10 23.39 0.35
C ALA A 444 16.28 22.23 0.99
N ILE A 445 16.94 21.34 1.75
CA ILE A 445 16.33 20.30 2.57
C ILE A 445 15.22 20.87 3.47
N ALA A 446 15.44 22.07 4.05
CA ALA A 446 14.46 22.73 4.89
C ALA A 446 13.10 22.92 4.21
N LEU A 447 13.09 23.04 2.89
CA LEU A 447 11.90 23.30 2.09
C LEU A 447 11.47 22.08 1.28
N GLY A 448 12.05 20.89 1.54
CA GLY A 448 11.81 19.67 0.79
C GLY A 448 12.35 19.71 -0.65
N GLY A 449 13.33 20.56 -0.92
CA GLY A 449 14.07 20.61 -2.18
C GLY A 449 15.12 19.49 -2.21
N LEU A 450 14.68 18.28 -2.52
CA LEU A 450 15.49 17.07 -2.50
C LEU A 450 15.82 16.62 -3.93
N SER A 451 17.02 16.07 -4.15
CA SER A 451 17.44 15.57 -5.43
C SER A 451 16.61 14.37 -5.91
N THR A 452 16.31 13.45 -5.01
CA THR A 452 15.48 12.25 -5.30
C THR A 452 14.03 12.40 -4.87
N GLY A 453 13.72 13.24 -3.88
CA GLY A 453 12.40 13.35 -3.28
C GLY A 453 12.07 12.22 -2.31
N VAL A 454 10.79 12.09 -1.97
CA VAL A 454 10.22 11.03 -1.13
C VAL A 454 8.94 10.49 -1.76
N THR A 455 8.58 9.24 -1.47
CA THR A 455 7.30 8.66 -1.92
C THR A 455 6.15 9.10 -1.01
N PRO A 456 4.89 9.13 -1.50
CA PRO A 456 3.73 9.33 -0.65
C PRO A 456 3.69 8.37 0.55
N ALA A 457 3.96 7.09 0.33
CA ALA A 457 3.99 6.08 1.40
C ALA A 457 5.04 6.41 2.48
N ALA A 458 6.27 6.74 2.10
CA ALA A 458 7.32 7.08 3.06
C ALA A 458 7.04 8.40 3.81
N LEU A 459 6.43 9.39 3.14
CA LEU A 459 6.03 10.64 3.80
C LEU A 459 4.91 10.40 4.82
N MET A 460 3.90 9.60 4.48
CA MET A 460 2.83 9.16 5.38
C MET A 460 3.42 8.48 6.63
N GLU A 461 4.33 7.53 6.44
CA GLU A 461 5.02 6.82 7.51
C GLU A 461 5.76 7.81 8.45
N GLY A 462 6.51 8.75 7.91
CA GLY A 462 7.21 9.77 8.71
C GLY A 462 6.29 10.58 9.62
N TYR A 463 5.06 10.89 9.18
CA TYR A 463 4.08 11.63 9.96
C TYR A 463 3.49 10.84 11.13
N THR A 464 3.58 9.51 11.12
CA THR A 464 3.17 8.68 12.27
C THR A 464 3.96 9.02 13.52
N SER A 465 5.19 9.53 13.37
CA SER A 465 6.03 9.94 14.50
C SER A 465 5.38 11.00 15.39
N PHE A 466 4.54 11.87 14.83
CA PHE A 466 3.77 12.84 15.61
C PHE A 466 2.48 12.23 16.15
N ALA A 467 1.80 11.40 15.36
CA ALA A 467 0.56 10.72 15.76
C ALA A 467 0.78 9.71 16.91
N GLN A 468 1.97 9.08 16.97
CA GLN A 468 2.33 8.01 17.90
C GLN A 468 3.37 8.44 18.95
N GLN A 469 3.15 9.64 19.52
CA GLN A 469 3.91 10.12 20.68
C GLN A 469 5.44 10.12 20.50
N GLY A 470 5.89 10.35 19.27
CA GLY A 470 7.29 10.41 18.90
C GLY A 470 7.86 9.12 18.31
N ASN A 471 7.05 8.09 18.15
CA ASN A 471 7.46 6.84 17.51
C ASN A 471 7.02 6.83 16.03
N VAL A 472 7.94 6.59 15.12
CA VAL A 472 7.58 6.25 13.74
C VAL A 472 7.10 4.80 13.72
N VAL A 473 6.05 4.53 12.93
CA VAL A 473 5.46 3.20 12.77
C VAL A 473 5.71 2.74 11.35
N LYS A 474 6.40 1.59 11.18
CA LYS A 474 6.66 1.02 9.87
C LYS A 474 5.35 0.61 9.19
N ALA A 475 5.13 1.13 7.99
CA ALA A 475 3.95 0.84 7.20
C ALA A 475 4.09 -0.50 6.46
N HIS A 476 3.02 -1.29 6.38
CA HIS A 476 2.98 -2.55 5.64
C HIS A 476 1.59 -2.82 5.06
N SER A 477 1.53 -3.31 3.82
CA SER A 477 0.28 -3.71 3.17
C SER A 477 0.01 -5.21 3.33
N ILE A 478 1.06 -6.02 3.48
CA ILE A 478 0.95 -7.47 3.63
C ILE A 478 0.79 -7.83 5.10
N HIS A 479 -0.30 -8.53 5.42
CA HIS A 479 -0.55 -9.08 6.75
C HIS A 479 0.13 -10.43 6.93
N GLN A 480 0.03 -11.32 5.94
CA GLN A 480 0.55 -12.68 6.00
C GLN A 480 0.89 -13.19 4.60
N ILE A 481 1.93 -14.01 4.51
CA ILE A 481 2.29 -14.77 3.30
C ILE A 481 2.27 -16.25 3.67
N MET A 482 1.57 -17.05 2.87
CA MET A 482 1.55 -18.51 2.95
C MET A 482 2.00 -19.14 1.63
N ASP A 483 2.60 -20.32 1.70
CA ASP A 483 2.93 -21.12 0.53
C ASP A 483 1.72 -21.92 0.01
N GLN A 484 1.94 -22.72 -1.06
CA GLN A 484 0.92 -23.60 -1.64
C GLN A 484 0.36 -24.64 -0.67
N GLN A 485 1.13 -25.04 0.34
CA GLN A 485 0.77 -26.02 1.36
C GLN A 485 0.06 -25.40 2.56
N GLY A 486 -0.10 -24.04 2.55
CA GLY A 486 -0.71 -23.30 3.65
C GLY A 486 0.25 -23.04 4.81
N HIS A 487 1.55 -23.33 4.67
CA HIS A 487 2.54 -22.98 5.69
C HIS A 487 2.77 -21.48 5.70
N LYS A 488 2.79 -20.91 6.89
CA LYS A 488 3.04 -19.48 7.08
C LYS A 488 4.52 -19.16 6.89
N LEU A 489 4.83 -18.40 5.82
CA LEU A 489 6.18 -17.91 5.53
C LEU A 489 6.46 -16.58 6.22
N PHE A 490 5.46 -15.71 6.31
CA PHE A 490 5.56 -14.40 6.95
C PHE A 490 4.28 -14.03 7.69
N GLN A 491 4.43 -13.29 8.78
CA GLN A 491 3.35 -12.66 9.53
C GLN A 491 3.82 -11.28 9.99
N ALA A 492 3.10 -10.24 9.59
CA ALA A 492 3.39 -8.87 9.99
C ALA A 492 3.31 -8.69 11.51
N LYS A 493 4.17 -7.84 12.02
CA LYS A 493 4.20 -7.39 13.43
C LYS A 493 4.34 -5.88 13.44
N LEU A 494 3.80 -5.26 14.46
CA LEU A 494 3.98 -3.83 14.67
C LEU A 494 5.46 -3.52 14.94
N GLU A 495 6.08 -2.74 14.06
CA GLU A 495 7.44 -2.26 14.19
C GLU A 495 7.43 -0.75 14.43
N THR A 496 8.12 -0.28 15.48
CA THR A 496 8.19 1.13 15.84
C THR A 496 9.61 1.53 16.21
N GLU A 497 10.00 2.76 15.85
CA GLU A 497 11.27 3.36 16.27
C GLU A 497 11.03 4.72 16.94
N LYS A 498 11.68 4.97 18.08
CA LYS A 498 11.59 6.24 18.78
C LYS A 498 12.42 7.33 18.09
N VAL A 499 11.76 8.39 17.65
CA VAL A 499 12.37 9.52 16.93
C VAL A 499 12.32 10.79 17.79
N PHE A 500 11.14 11.15 18.29
CA PHE A 500 10.92 12.37 19.06
C PHE A 500 10.49 12.05 20.50
N SER A 501 10.46 13.05 21.35
CA SER A 501 9.83 12.92 22.65
C SER A 501 8.31 13.09 22.54
N PRO A 502 7.51 12.51 23.46
CA PRO A 502 6.06 12.72 23.48
C PRO A 502 5.66 14.20 23.51
N GLN A 503 6.40 15.04 24.24
CA GLN A 503 6.17 16.48 24.28
C GLN A 503 6.36 17.16 22.92
N VAL A 504 7.42 16.80 22.18
CA VAL A 504 7.66 17.36 20.83
C VAL A 504 6.57 16.90 19.88
N ALA A 505 6.17 15.63 19.93
CA ALA A 505 5.09 15.09 19.10
C ALA A 505 3.76 15.81 19.40
N TRP A 506 3.44 16.02 20.65
CA TRP A 506 2.23 16.76 21.05
C TRP A 506 2.25 18.21 20.60
N ASN A 507 3.36 18.93 20.86
CA ASN A 507 3.50 20.31 20.40
C ASN A 507 3.34 20.42 18.88
N MET A 508 3.90 19.47 18.13
CA MET A 508 3.75 19.44 16.67
C MET A 508 2.29 19.15 16.28
N THR A 509 1.61 18.23 16.96
CA THR A 509 0.19 17.92 16.75
C THR A 509 -0.68 19.16 16.92
N GLU A 510 -0.47 19.94 17.99
CA GLU A 510 -1.19 21.20 18.22
C GLU A 510 -0.94 22.22 17.09
N MET A 511 0.31 22.42 16.69
CA MET A 511 0.65 23.33 15.60
C MET A 511 0.08 22.88 14.25
N LEU A 512 0.11 21.58 13.97
CA LEU A 512 -0.45 21.01 12.74
C LEU A 512 -1.99 21.02 12.72
N GLN A 513 -2.67 20.87 13.85
CA GLN A 513 -4.11 21.11 13.96
C GLN A 513 -4.42 22.58 13.64
N GLN A 514 -3.63 23.50 14.18
CA GLN A 514 -3.83 24.93 13.90
C GLN A 514 -3.53 25.27 12.43
N THR A 515 -2.58 24.59 11.79
CA THR A 515 -2.34 24.71 10.34
C THR A 515 -3.60 24.36 9.52
N VAL A 516 -4.39 23.38 9.97
CA VAL A 516 -5.66 22.97 9.33
C VAL A 516 -6.79 23.96 9.65
N LYS A 517 -6.83 24.52 10.87
CA LYS A 517 -7.91 25.40 11.32
C LYS A 517 -7.79 26.83 10.80
N SER A 518 -6.58 27.41 10.80
CA SER A 518 -6.35 28.82 10.47
C SER A 518 -5.11 29.08 9.62
N GLY A 519 -4.32 28.05 9.31
CA GLY A 519 -3.07 28.19 8.55
C GLY A 519 -3.23 27.85 7.07
N THR A 520 -2.18 27.25 6.48
CA THR A 520 -2.13 26.96 5.04
C THR A 520 -3.02 25.82 4.60
N ALA A 521 -3.58 25.00 5.50
CA ALA A 521 -4.40 23.81 5.19
C ALA A 521 -5.90 24.03 5.47
N THR A 522 -6.41 25.25 5.37
CA THR A 522 -7.82 25.58 5.60
C THR A 522 -8.76 25.12 4.46
N ALA A 523 -8.24 24.83 3.28
CA ALA A 523 -9.03 24.47 2.11
C ALA A 523 -9.85 23.20 2.34
N GLY A 524 -11.16 23.24 1.95
CA GLY A 524 -12.13 22.16 2.19
C GLY A 524 -12.60 22.11 3.65
N SER A 525 -13.69 21.36 3.90
CA SER A 525 -14.25 21.16 5.25
C SER A 525 -14.00 19.74 5.74
N PHE A 526 -13.70 19.61 7.02
CA PHE A 526 -13.67 18.37 7.76
C PHE A 526 -13.77 18.72 9.25
N GLU A 527 -14.82 18.24 9.90
CA GLU A 527 -15.21 18.71 11.25
C GLU A 527 -14.54 17.91 12.38
N LYS A 528 -13.88 16.80 12.06
CA LYS A 528 -13.19 15.96 13.04
C LYS A 528 -11.73 16.35 13.22
N ALA A 529 -11.06 15.71 14.18
CA ALA A 529 -9.66 15.99 14.47
C ALA A 529 -8.76 15.67 13.28
N LEU A 530 -8.02 16.69 12.83
CA LEU A 530 -7.03 16.56 11.75
C LEU A 530 -5.85 17.47 12.03
N ALA A 531 -4.66 16.89 12.03
CA ALA A 531 -3.38 17.59 12.04
C ALA A 531 -2.69 17.40 10.69
N GLY A 532 -2.19 18.45 10.05
CA GLY A 532 -1.64 18.28 8.71
C GLY A 532 -0.83 19.48 8.22
N LYS A 533 -0.06 19.25 7.18
CA LYS A 533 0.85 20.19 6.54
C LYS A 533 0.69 20.16 5.03
N THR A 534 0.66 21.34 4.44
CA THR A 534 0.68 21.54 2.98
C THR A 534 2.09 21.64 2.45
N GLY A 535 2.28 21.23 1.20
CA GLY A 535 3.52 21.40 0.45
C GLY A 535 3.26 21.78 -0.99
N SER A 536 4.12 22.59 -1.57
CA SER A 536 4.12 22.91 -2.99
C SER A 536 5.55 23.13 -3.46
N THR A 537 5.86 22.69 -4.69
CA THR A 537 7.11 22.99 -5.36
C THR A 537 6.85 23.90 -6.55
N GLN A 538 7.77 24.87 -6.78
CA GLN A 538 7.64 25.77 -7.91
C GLN A 538 7.96 25.06 -9.22
N HIS A 539 7.20 25.39 -10.29
CA HIS A 539 7.48 24.88 -11.61
C HIS A 539 8.78 25.52 -12.17
N PRO A 540 9.76 24.71 -12.61
CA PRO A 540 11.08 25.26 -12.99
C PRO A 540 11.06 26.11 -14.26
N GLN A 541 10.09 25.90 -15.14
CA GLN A 541 10.03 26.56 -16.46
C GLN A 541 8.88 27.58 -16.58
N VAL A 542 7.90 27.57 -15.69
CA VAL A 542 6.72 28.44 -15.76
C VAL A 542 6.59 29.21 -14.45
N LYS A 543 6.96 30.48 -14.48
CA LYS A 543 6.97 31.34 -13.29
C LYS A 543 5.57 31.44 -12.65
N GLY A 544 5.51 31.30 -11.33
CA GLY A 544 4.29 31.40 -10.55
C GLY A 544 3.36 30.19 -10.64
N LYS A 545 3.81 29.10 -11.30
CA LYS A 545 3.08 27.83 -11.39
C LYS A 545 3.69 26.79 -10.47
N VAL A 546 2.89 25.76 -10.15
CA VAL A 546 3.24 24.68 -9.24
C VAL A 546 3.51 23.42 -10.05
N LYS A 547 4.57 22.69 -9.66
CA LYS A 547 4.92 21.38 -10.21
C LYS A 547 4.29 20.27 -9.39
N ASP A 548 4.57 20.23 -8.08
CA ASP A 548 4.05 19.23 -7.14
C ASP A 548 3.23 19.93 -6.07
N ALA A 549 2.07 19.39 -5.75
CA ALA A 549 1.21 19.85 -4.66
C ALA A 549 0.93 18.70 -3.69
N TRP A 550 1.04 18.97 -2.39
CA TRP A 550 0.96 17.95 -1.36
C TRP A 550 0.07 18.34 -0.19
N PHE A 551 -0.52 17.32 0.41
CA PHE A 551 -1.01 17.34 1.78
C PHE A 551 -0.54 16.07 2.50
N ALA A 552 0.04 16.23 3.69
CA ALA A 552 0.39 15.12 4.58
C ALA A 552 -0.14 15.41 5.98
N GLY A 553 -0.73 14.42 6.63
CA GLY A 553 -1.34 14.64 7.94
C GLY A 553 -1.87 13.37 8.56
N TYR A 554 -2.57 13.53 9.68
CA TYR A 554 -3.14 12.42 10.43
C TYR A 554 -4.37 12.85 11.24
N THR A 555 -5.26 11.89 11.45
CA THR A 555 -6.34 11.90 12.43
C THR A 555 -5.92 11.07 13.66
N PRO A 556 -6.71 10.94 14.71
CA PRO A 556 -6.43 10.00 15.82
C PRO A 556 -6.38 8.51 15.43
N LYS A 557 -6.81 8.15 14.19
CA LYS A 557 -6.81 6.78 13.65
C LYS A 557 -5.86 6.61 12.47
N TYR A 558 -5.94 7.50 11.49
CA TYR A 558 -5.25 7.36 10.20
C TYR A 558 -4.14 8.38 10.01
N ALA A 559 -2.99 7.93 9.46
CA ALA A 559 -2.01 8.81 8.83
C ALA A 559 -2.16 8.72 7.32
N LEU A 560 -1.94 9.84 6.60
CA LEU A 560 -2.12 9.90 5.15
C LEU A 560 -1.17 10.89 4.48
N ALA A 561 -0.88 10.63 3.20
CA ALA A 561 -0.20 11.57 2.33
C ALA A 561 -0.84 11.56 0.93
N LEU A 562 -1.02 12.74 0.35
CA LEU A 562 -1.60 12.94 -0.97
C LEU A 562 -0.73 13.88 -1.80
N TRP A 563 -0.38 13.42 -2.99
CA TRP A 563 0.36 14.16 -4.01
C TRP A 563 -0.51 14.43 -5.24
N MET A 564 -0.31 15.58 -5.87
CA MET A 564 -0.84 15.92 -7.19
C MET A 564 0.25 16.56 -8.03
N GLY A 565 0.27 16.23 -9.33
CA GLY A 565 1.25 16.75 -10.26
C GLY A 565 1.16 16.11 -11.64
N TYR A 566 2.22 16.23 -12.40
CA TYR A 566 2.38 15.60 -13.70
C TYR A 566 3.61 14.67 -13.71
N ASP A 567 3.60 13.66 -14.58
CA ASP A 567 4.77 12.81 -14.78
C ASP A 567 5.88 13.55 -15.54
N GLN A 568 5.50 14.42 -16.46
CA GLN A 568 6.40 15.26 -17.23
C GLN A 568 6.49 16.67 -16.63
N THR A 569 7.67 17.29 -16.75
CA THR A 569 7.89 18.66 -16.30
C THR A 569 8.36 19.49 -17.50
N ASP A 570 7.43 20.14 -18.16
CA ASP A 570 7.69 21.03 -19.30
C ASP A 570 6.74 22.26 -19.26
N LYS A 571 6.86 23.15 -20.22
CA LYS A 571 6.04 24.38 -20.26
C LYS A 571 4.52 24.15 -20.43
N LYS A 572 4.09 22.95 -20.79
CA LYS A 572 2.69 22.60 -20.99
C LYS A 572 2.07 21.92 -19.75
N HIS A 573 2.88 21.31 -18.90
CA HIS A 573 2.40 20.49 -17.77
C HIS A 573 2.71 21.18 -16.43
N TYR A 574 1.75 21.95 -15.91
CA TYR A 574 1.80 22.61 -14.61
C TYR A 574 0.43 22.61 -13.93
N LEU A 575 0.43 22.60 -12.62
CA LEU A 575 -0.80 22.74 -11.85
C LEU A 575 -1.26 24.20 -11.87
N SER A 576 -2.56 24.38 -12.13
CA SER A 576 -3.23 25.70 -12.09
C SER A 576 -3.54 26.15 -10.65
N GLY A 577 -3.49 25.23 -9.67
CA GLY A 577 -3.66 25.45 -8.23
C GLY A 577 -2.50 24.86 -7.46
N GLY A 578 -2.42 25.23 -6.18
CA GLY A 578 -1.41 24.73 -5.22
C GLY A 578 -1.97 23.63 -4.31
N SER A 579 -1.37 23.53 -3.13
CA SER A 579 -1.70 22.54 -2.09
C SER A 579 -3.12 22.61 -1.53
N ALA A 580 -3.91 23.62 -1.88
CA ALA A 580 -5.34 23.67 -1.54
C ALA A 580 -6.13 22.47 -2.09
N TYR A 581 -5.76 21.96 -3.27
CA TYR A 581 -6.49 20.86 -3.93
C TYR A 581 -6.22 19.49 -3.30
N PRO A 582 -4.96 19.04 -3.06
CA PRO A 582 -4.73 17.83 -2.29
C PRO A 582 -5.31 17.91 -0.88
N THR A 583 -5.34 19.09 -0.25
CA THR A 583 -6.00 19.29 1.05
C THR A 583 -7.51 19.06 0.97
N LYS A 584 -8.18 19.64 -0.04
CA LYS A 584 -9.63 19.43 -0.27
C LYS A 584 -9.96 17.97 -0.51
N LEU A 585 -9.18 17.29 -1.36
CA LEU A 585 -9.39 15.88 -1.68
C LEU A 585 -9.18 14.99 -0.46
N ALA A 586 -8.12 15.21 0.31
CA ALA A 586 -7.86 14.46 1.55
C ALA A 586 -9.02 14.62 2.56
N LYS A 587 -9.50 15.87 2.76
CA LYS A 587 -10.66 16.14 3.62
C LYS A 587 -11.94 15.52 3.09
N ALA A 588 -12.17 15.49 1.79
CA ALA A 588 -13.34 14.84 1.17
C ALA A 588 -13.33 13.32 1.40
N ILE A 589 -12.17 12.67 1.24
CA ILE A 589 -12.01 11.23 1.54
C ILE A 589 -12.31 10.98 3.02
N LEU A 590 -11.70 11.74 3.93
CA LEU A 590 -11.92 11.60 5.38
C LEU A 590 -13.38 11.86 5.77
N THR A 591 -14.07 12.83 5.14
CA THR A 591 -15.49 13.10 5.39
C THR A 591 -16.37 11.92 4.97
N LYS A 592 -16.04 11.27 3.86
CA LYS A 592 -16.76 10.07 3.42
C LYS A 592 -16.53 8.88 4.36
N LEU A 593 -15.32 8.72 4.85
CA LEU A 593 -14.99 7.70 5.86
C LEU A 593 -15.73 7.96 7.19
N ASP A 594 -15.76 9.21 7.65
CA ASP A 594 -16.49 9.60 8.87
C ASP A 594 -18.00 9.33 8.78
N GLN A 595 -18.59 9.40 7.58
CA GLN A 595 -19.98 9.05 7.32
C GLN A 595 -20.26 7.55 7.46
N GLN A 596 -19.28 6.69 7.23
CA GLN A 596 -19.40 5.23 7.38
C GLN A 596 -19.04 4.77 8.79
N GLU A 597 -17.89 5.20 9.30
CA GLU A 597 -17.41 4.92 10.64
C GLU A 597 -16.98 6.24 11.31
N PRO A 598 -17.67 6.71 12.35
CA PRO A 598 -17.38 7.98 12.98
C PRO A 598 -15.93 8.10 13.45
N LEU A 599 -15.22 9.13 12.99
CA LEU A 599 -13.88 9.46 13.40
C LEU A 599 -13.89 10.32 14.68
N ALA A 600 -12.77 10.33 15.41
CA ALA A 600 -12.68 11.05 16.67
C ALA A 600 -12.70 12.57 16.48
N ASP A 601 -13.40 13.28 17.37
CA ASP A 601 -13.54 14.74 17.36
C ASP A 601 -12.28 15.48 17.83
N SER A 602 -11.41 14.80 18.61
CA SER A 602 -10.21 15.41 19.20
C SER A 602 -9.07 14.42 19.34
N PHE A 603 -7.83 14.94 19.32
CA PHE A 603 -6.67 14.17 19.74
C PHE A 603 -6.65 14.07 21.27
N VAL A 604 -6.20 12.93 21.78
CA VAL A 604 -6.04 12.72 23.22
C VAL A 604 -4.61 13.09 23.61
N LYS A 605 -4.49 14.10 24.49
CA LYS A 605 -3.20 14.52 25.03
C LYS A 605 -2.67 13.44 26.01
N PRO A 606 -1.42 12.96 25.86
CA PRO A 606 -0.82 12.07 26.86
C PRO A 606 -0.74 12.73 28.25
N GLU A 607 -0.89 11.95 29.33
CA GLU A 607 -0.94 12.47 30.70
C GLU A 607 0.36 13.17 31.11
N GLU A 608 1.51 12.60 30.74
CA GLU A 608 2.84 13.12 31.07
C GLU A 608 3.26 14.36 30.23
N VAL A 609 2.42 14.80 29.31
CA VAL A 609 2.73 15.89 28.38
C VAL A 609 2.03 17.17 28.79
N ALA A 610 2.77 18.26 28.83
CA ALA A 610 2.20 19.58 29.07
C ALA A 610 1.39 20.07 27.85
N ALA A 611 0.24 20.69 28.08
CA ALA A 611 -0.53 21.32 27.02
C ALA A 611 0.27 22.48 26.41
N LEU A 612 0.15 22.67 25.10
CA LEU A 612 0.68 23.86 24.44
C LEU A 612 -0.30 25.01 24.67
N PRO A 613 0.09 26.07 25.38
CA PRO A 613 -0.78 27.21 25.58
C PRO A 613 -1.12 27.90 24.25
N LYS A 614 -2.29 28.53 24.16
CA LYS A 614 -2.65 29.32 22.98
C LYS A 614 -1.76 30.55 22.87
N PRO A 615 -1.48 31.07 21.66
CA PRO A 615 -0.77 32.35 21.50
C PRO A 615 -1.45 33.48 22.27
N ILE A 616 -0.66 34.37 22.80
CA ILE A 616 -1.15 35.59 23.45
C ILE A 616 -1.22 36.70 22.39
N VAL A 617 -2.36 37.38 22.33
CA VAL A 617 -2.53 38.57 21.49
C VAL A 617 -2.37 39.80 22.39
N LEU A 618 -1.26 40.52 22.23
CA LEU A 618 -1.00 41.72 23.02
C LEU A 618 -2.02 42.82 22.66
N PRO A 619 -2.67 43.45 23.66
CA PRO A 619 -3.63 44.50 23.42
C PRO A 619 -2.94 45.82 23.09
N GLU A 620 -3.63 46.70 22.39
CA GLU A 620 -3.36 48.12 22.39
C GLU A 620 -3.85 48.70 23.71
N ILE A 621 -2.95 49.32 24.50
CA ILE A 621 -3.31 49.89 25.81
C ILE A 621 -4.03 51.20 25.59
N LYS A 622 -5.27 51.32 26.09
CA LYS A 622 -6.13 52.50 25.98
C LYS A 622 -6.57 53.01 27.35
N HIS A 623 -7.00 54.26 27.39
CA HIS A 623 -7.58 54.91 28.58
C HIS A 623 -6.67 54.85 29.82
N VAL A 624 -5.37 55.09 29.62
CA VAL A 624 -4.44 55.17 30.77
C VAL A 624 -4.73 56.39 31.61
N ARG A 625 -4.82 56.18 32.91
CA ARG A 625 -5.03 57.25 33.89
C ARG A 625 -4.09 57.04 35.05
N ALA A 626 -3.54 58.16 35.58
CA ALA A 626 -2.70 58.15 36.78
C ALA A 626 -3.23 59.16 37.78
N ASN A 627 -3.69 58.64 38.91
CA ASN A 627 -4.28 59.51 39.96
C ASN A 627 -3.57 59.32 41.30
N TYR A 628 -3.53 60.39 42.12
CA TYR A 628 -3.13 60.29 43.52
C TYR A 628 -4.23 59.54 44.32
N ALA A 629 -3.83 58.69 45.24
CA ALA A 629 -4.70 57.99 46.18
C ALA A 629 -4.12 58.12 47.60
N PHE A 630 -4.99 58.21 48.62
CA PHE A 630 -4.57 58.24 50.02
C PHE A 630 -4.16 56.84 50.49
N GLY A 631 -2.95 56.71 51.04
CA GLY A 631 -2.44 55.45 51.60
C GLY A 631 -2.47 55.44 53.13
N SER A 632 -2.46 54.23 53.75
CA SER A 632 -2.57 54.12 55.22
C SER A 632 -1.27 54.44 56.00
N LEU A 633 -0.11 54.31 55.40
CA LEU A 633 1.20 54.56 56.03
C LEU A 633 2.05 55.55 55.23
N ALA A 634 1.90 55.64 53.91
CA ALA A 634 2.47 56.70 53.08
C ALA A 634 1.36 57.73 52.81
N LEU A 635 1.65 59.04 53.03
CA LEU A 635 0.69 60.07 52.84
C LEU A 635 0.03 60.12 51.46
N PHE A 636 0.77 59.72 50.42
CA PHE A 636 0.29 59.69 49.04
C PHE A 636 0.82 58.46 48.32
N ARG A 637 -0.06 57.80 47.53
CA ARG A 637 0.26 56.73 46.57
C ARG A 637 -0.22 57.18 45.19
N GLY A 638 0.47 56.71 44.16
CA GLY A 638 -0.04 56.80 42.79
C GLY A 638 -0.82 55.52 42.40
N LYS A 639 -1.95 55.68 41.74
CA LYS A 639 -2.68 54.56 41.11
C LYS A 639 -2.75 54.84 39.65
N ILE A 640 -2.18 53.86 38.85
CA ILE A 640 -2.25 53.86 37.40
C ILE A 640 -3.27 52.82 37.00
N THR A 641 -4.20 53.16 36.12
CA THR A 641 -5.23 52.25 35.60
C THR A 641 -5.29 52.38 34.08
N TRP A 642 -5.64 51.29 33.43
CA TRP A 642 -5.74 51.23 31.95
C TRP A 642 -6.80 50.23 31.48
N GLN A 643 -7.16 50.28 30.19
CA GLN A 643 -7.94 49.24 29.55
C GLN A 643 -6.95 48.25 28.91
N GLY A 644 -7.01 46.96 29.30
CA GLY A 644 -6.13 45.90 28.85
C GLY A 644 -6.86 44.81 28.10
N SER A 645 -6.25 43.63 28.08
CA SER A 645 -6.79 42.39 27.49
C SER A 645 -7.64 41.64 28.53
N ASP A 646 -8.60 40.81 28.02
CA ASP A 646 -9.30 39.81 28.83
C ASP A 646 -8.43 38.55 29.05
N ASP A 647 -7.28 38.43 28.37
CA ASP A 647 -6.33 37.35 28.60
C ASP A 647 -5.48 37.63 29.84
N GLU A 648 -5.78 36.92 30.93
CA GLU A 648 -5.13 37.10 32.23
C GLU A 648 -3.61 36.78 32.23
N ARG A 649 -3.09 36.14 31.16
CA ARG A 649 -1.66 35.83 31.01
C ARG A 649 -0.82 37.02 30.54
N VAL A 650 -1.46 38.09 30.06
CA VAL A 650 -0.75 39.31 29.65
C VAL A 650 -0.11 39.93 30.86
N ILE A 651 1.19 40.19 30.80
CA ILE A 651 1.92 40.94 31.81
C ILE A 651 1.95 42.38 31.36
N TYR A 652 1.64 43.31 32.26
CA TYR A 652 1.76 44.73 32.00
C TYR A 652 2.95 45.25 32.76
N ARG A 653 3.92 45.84 32.04
CA ARG A 653 5.13 46.47 32.56
C ARG A 653 4.90 47.94 32.66
N ILE A 654 5.16 48.52 33.84
CA ILE A 654 4.98 49.92 34.12
C ILE A 654 6.34 50.60 34.12
N TYR A 655 6.45 51.63 33.30
CA TYR A 655 7.65 52.40 33.15
C TYR A 655 7.42 53.81 33.66
N ARG A 656 8.50 54.44 34.15
CA ARG A 656 8.56 55.77 34.57
C ARG A 656 9.73 56.46 33.86
N GLU A 657 9.48 57.63 33.25
CA GLU A 657 10.53 58.43 32.65
C GLU A 657 11.22 59.26 33.75
N GLU A 658 12.53 59.11 33.90
CA GLU A 658 13.39 59.79 34.80
C GLU A 658 14.57 60.38 34.02
N GLU A 659 14.64 61.74 33.90
CA GLU A 659 15.76 62.42 33.24
C GLU A 659 16.04 61.93 31.80
N GLY A 660 14.99 61.56 31.05
CA GLY A 660 15.12 61.05 29.71
C GLY A 660 15.50 59.55 29.64
N ILE A 661 15.45 58.82 30.77
CA ILE A 661 15.71 57.40 30.86
C ILE A 661 14.45 56.69 31.34
N ASP A 662 14.01 55.67 30.53
CA ASP A 662 12.89 54.83 30.89
C ASP A 662 13.28 53.79 31.92
N LYS A 663 12.66 53.83 33.08
CA LYS A 663 12.91 52.92 34.19
C LYS A 663 11.66 52.07 34.45
N ARG A 664 11.78 50.75 34.33
CA ARG A 664 10.71 49.83 34.74
C ARG A 664 10.57 49.86 36.26
N ILE A 665 9.39 50.30 36.75
CA ILE A 665 9.09 50.41 38.19
C ILE A 665 8.28 49.24 38.74
N GLY A 666 7.67 48.40 37.85
CA GLY A 666 6.95 47.22 38.25
C GLY A 666 6.34 46.47 37.08
N GLU A 667 5.73 45.35 37.39
CA GLU A 667 4.92 44.57 36.44
C GLU A 667 3.77 43.90 37.18
N VAL A 668 2.64 43.69 36.49
CA VAL A 668 1.46 42.95 36.99
C VAL A 668 0.93 42.02 35.92
N GLU A 669 0.49 40.85 36.33
CA GLU A 669 -0.08 39.82 35.44
C GLU A 669 -1.62 39.87 35.54
N GLY A 670 -2.31 39.94 34.39
CA GLY A 670 -3.76 39.92 34.30
C GLY A 670 -4.52 41.07 34.95
N LYS A 671 -3.83 42.03 35.55
CA LYS A 671 -4.43 43.18 36.23
C LYS A 671 -4.26 44.44 35.41
N THR A 672 -5.27 45.31 35.44
CA THR A 672 -5.30 46.57 34.70
C THR A 672 -5.10 47.78 35.63
N GLU A 673 -4.43 47.59 36.75
CA GLU A 673 -4.08 48.60 37.72
C GLU A 673 -2.73 48.34 38.39
N PHE A 674 -2.00 49.42 38.72
CA PHE A 674 -0.73 49.35 39.45
C PHE A 674 -0.64 50.46 40.47
N THR A 675 -0.06 50.16 41.64
CA THR A 675 0.16 51.15 42.70
C THR A 675 1.61 51.59 42.74
N VAL A 676 1.85 52.86 42.62
CA VAL A 676 3.16 53.47 42.76
C VAL A 676 3.35 53.94 44.23
N GLU A 677 4.21 53.23 44.97
CA GLU A 677 4.40 53.43 46.40
C GLU A 677 5.26 54.69 46.69
N ASP A 678 6.14 55.09 45.79
CA ASP A 678 7.05 56.22 45.89
C ASP A 678 6.55 57.45 45.09
N ALA A 679 5.23 57.68 45.10
CA ALA A 679 4.61 58.80 44.43
C ALA A 679 4.99 60.17 45.11
N LEU A 680 6.12 60.71 44.72
CA LEU A 680 6.50 62.06 45.12
C LEU A 680 5.68 63.08 44.31
N LEU A 681 5.37 64.25 44.91
CA LEU A 681 4.63 65.37 44.27
C LEU A 681 5.39 66.00 43.10
N ASN A 682 6.17 65.30 42.38
CA ASN A 682 6.88 65.75 41.18
C ASN A 682 6.19 65.20 39.93
N ALA A 683 6.08 65.98 38.87
CA ALA A 683 5.51 65.64 37.61
C ALA A 683 6.41 64.62 36.90
N LYS A 684 6.24 63.32 37.20
CA LYS A 684 6.86 62.16 36.47
C LYS A 684 5.89 61.60 35.50
N GLU A 685 6.38 61.22 34.35
CA GLU A 685 5.61 60.59 33.31
C GLU A 685 5.65 59.09 33.48
N TYR A 686 4.49 58.41 33.28
CA TYR A 686 4.31 56.94 33.36
C TYR A 686 3.66 56.46 32.10
N TYR A 687 4.03 55.26 31.69
CA TYR A 687 3.35 54.52 30.60
C TYR A 687 3.35 53.05 30.89
N VAL A 688 2.45 52.31 30.21
CA VAL A 688 2.24 50.88 30.36
C VAL A 688 2.59 50.20 29.07
N VAL A 689 3.34 49.08 29.16
CA VAL A 689 3.70 48.23 28.00
C VAL A 689 3.16 46.82 28.24
N PRO A 690 2.32 46.29 27.36
CA PRO A 690 1.89 44.89 27.45
C PRO A 690 3.05 43.97 27.05
N TYR A 691 3.22 42.87 27.76
CA TYR A 691 4.30 41.90 27.56
C TYR A 691 3.74 40.50 27.43
N ASP A 692 4.19 39.78 26.42
CA ASP A 692 3.88 38.38 26.21
C ASP A 692 4.95 37.48 26.85
N PRO A 693 4.64 36.71 27.91
CA PRO A 693 5.59 35.85 28.58
C PRO A 693 5.96 34.62 27.74
N LEU A 694 5.14 34.22 26.72
CA LEU A 694 5.42 33.08 25.84
C LEU A 694 6.52 33.41 24.83
N THR A 695 6.40 34.56 24.14
CA THR A 695 7.38 35.02 23.15
C THR A 695 8.47 35.89 23.75
N LYS A 696 8.27 36.34 24.98
CA LYS A 696 9.16 37.30 25.69
C LYS A 696 9.30 38.63 24.95
N THR A 697 8.22 39.13 24.36
CA THR A 697 8.17 40.37 23.60
C THR A 697 7.29 41.43 24.29
N GLU A 698 7.64 42.67 24.11
CA GLU A 698 6.83 43.83 24.49
C GLU A 698 5.99 44.29 23.30
N GLY A 699 4.75 44.69 23.57
CA GLY A 699 3.88 45.34 22.59
C GLY A 699 4.15 46.86 22.51
N ALA A 700 3.25 47.55 21.83
CA ALA A 700 3.33 49.03 21.77
C ALA A 700 3.12 49.68 23.15
N PRO A 701 3.93 50.64 23.55
CA PRO A 701 3.71 51.40 24.76
C PRO A 701 2.40 52.20 24.67
N SER A 702 1.77 52.44 25.80
CA SER A 702 0.64 53.35 25.91
C SER A 702 1.07 54.82 25.74
N GLU A 703 0.07 55.73 25.68
CA GLU A 703 0.32 57.15 25.91
C GLU A 703 0.91 57.34 27.30
N THR A 704 1.77 58.37 27.44
CA THR A 704 2.33 58.82 28.76
C THR A 704 1.28 59.55 29.53
N VAL A 705 1.26 59.34 30.86
CA VAL A 705 0.36 60.04 31.79
C VAL A 705 1.15 60.51 33.01
N THR A 706 0.74 61.66 33.56
CA THR A 706 1.26 62.21 34.85
C THR A 706 0.24 61.95 35.95
N LEU A 707 0.70 61.77 37.19
CA LEU A 707 -0.18 61.72 38.36
C LEU A 707 -0.95 63.03 38.54
N SER A 708 -2.28 62.95 38.59
CA SER A 708 -3.21 64.06 38.82
C SER A 708 -4.15 63.80 40.01
N TRP A 709 -4.77 64.84 40.54
CA TRP A 709 -5.79 64.73 41.60
C TRP A 709 -7.18 64.41 41.01
#